data_20d780f63052aadb106d3b7ce3da403c
#
_entry.id   20d780f63052aadb106d3b7ce3da403c
#
_cell.length_a   1.000
_cell.length_b   1.000
_cell.length_c   1.000
_cell.angle_alpha   90.00
_cell.angle_beta   90.00
_cell.angle_gamma   90.00
#
_symmetry.space_group_name_H-M   'P 1'
#
loop_
_entity.id
_entity.type
_entity.pdbx_description
1 polymer ?
#
loop_
_entity_poly.entity_id
_entity_poly.type
_entity_poly.pdbx_seq_one_letter_code
_entity_poly.pdbx_strand_id
1 'polypeptide(L)'
;MFKKLTLTLAAFCAAGIFAAEKAAIAYPGYSLEADKGGLVIKDGSGSRLLKIGRQLFSWAPPVAYPETVTQIAPDTLKVDYRIDKDKSGQVALSATFRATPEGTIFADYELTAPEGMKTGGIMQELQPIGVKKLPELFKSGLWTRDDNGGVPYEVRDGYFRGFQGKRASVWLQLGGNANYTSSWAEHLSYKKNESGKQSASCVFQLTPPGTTGAEAAALLRNRPLTLTLATGKPFNLWDSGVPEFTVNITNPGSQTQSGVELAVTARDYDGRSVLNEKRLLTLAPHQSETLKFQLPEAERMIWFAEASVKQGGKELLFTRTSLAVLPPHEFQDRENSRFGMSAYFPVPDMESVYKLMRRIGVRILRHGDNRECAKYGLLALDHANVPKAQDPSKDKARLDQILKRAMEFENPEIEFCNEWNMGLKPEFHRKYAERYAKLLRQFRQLCKERNSDIRIIGMGIAGDDPKFVRALAAAGAWEYFDGGIAMHPGRGNFTPDYEKNQWSYLGSIRRFKKVMGELGEKSIHLSEVYAATHANDWWKDSERQAAENVVLTYALGLAEGVASIQFYQLHDAVWHDIGGVNHKDSEYSYGLLRRDGAVKPSLLAYAAVAEQLDGAKFRKYLTFNDLHVKGVGFDTPRGPLAVVYDRTDGMVQSKKAPDFIHLEPWVDHWKTHREVTLPAISDEVTVIDSIGRATQVKAVDGKVTLTLSGAPLMVYGLQF
;
A
#
# COMPACT_ATOMS: atom_id res chain seq x y z
N MET A 1 88.51 47.07 -30.80
CA MET A 1 87.86 46.20 -31.79
C MET A 1 86.86 45.36 -31.10
N PHE A 2 85.62 45.78 -31.13
CA PHE A 2 84.54 45.16 -30.31
C PHE A 2 83.85 44.09 -31.09
N LYS A 3 83.77 42.85 -30.48
CA LYS A 3 82.91 41.80 -30.93
C LYS A 3 81.62 41.83 -30.10
N LYS A 4 80.49 42.05 -30.76
CA LYS A 4 79.17 41.97 -30.19
C LYS A 4 78.86 40.50 -29.84
N LEU A 5 78.54 40.26 -28.57
CA LEU A 5 77.97 39.02 -28.08
C LEU A 5 76.45 39.16 -28.09
N THR A 6 75.77 38.41 -28.96
CA THR A 6 74.30 38.32 -28.99
C THR A 6 73.89 37.18 -28.06
N LEU A 7 73.29 37.54 -26.94
CA LEU A 7 72.67 36.57 -26.03
C LEU A 7 71.29 36.16 -26.58
N THR A 8 71.13 34.91 -27.01
CA THR A 8 69.86 34.36 -27.38
C THR A 8 69.23 33.77 -26.09
N LEU A 9 68.18 34.47 -25.57
CA LEU A 9 67.38 33.96 -24.47
C LEU A 9 66.45 32.87 -25.04
N ALA A 10 66.76 31.60 -24.85
CA ALA A 10 65.85 30.48 -25.06
C ALA A 10 64.87 30.46 -23.90
N ALA A 11 63.66 30.94 -24.12
CA ALA A 11 62.53 30.74 -23.20
C ALA A 11 62.17 29.24 -23.19
N PHE A 12 62.58 28.54 -22.15
CA PHE A 12 62.00 27.23 -21.82
C PHE A 12 60.58 27.48 -21.36
N CYS A 13 59.60 27.29 -22.24
CA CYS A 13 58.26 27.03 -21.84
C CYS A 13 58.23 25.65 -21.17
N ALA A 14 58.44 25.60 -19.86
CA ALA A 14 58.04 24.50 -19.07
C ALA A 14 56.49 24.47 -19.10
N ALA A 15 55.96 23.69 -20.01
CA ALA A 15 54.56 23.29 -19.94
C ALA A 15 54.41 22.49 -18.64
N GLY A 16 54.14 23.16 -17.55
CA GLY A 16 53.67 22.56 -16.33
C GLY A 16 52.34 21.89 -16.69
N ILE A 17 52.35 20.58 -16.71
CA ILE A 17 51.10 19.78 -16.70
C ILE A 17 50.50 20.09 -15.33
N PHE A 18 49.73 21.18 -15.23
CA PHE A 18 48.78 21.33 -14.16
C PHE A 18 47.78 20.20 -14.35
N ALA A 19 47.89 19.14 -13.51
CA ALA A 19 46.81 18.22 -13.32
C ALA A 19 45.59 19.08 -13.00
N ALA A 20 44.59 19.11 -13.88
CA ALA A 20 43.39 19.88 -13.66
C ALA A 20 42.87 19.48 -12.24
N GLU A 21 42.83 20.47 -11.36
CA GLU A 21 42.31 20.23 -10.02
C GLU A 21 40.94 19.56 -10.14
N LYS A 22 40.80 18.41 -9.51
CA LYS A 22 39.60 17.64 -9.59
C LYS A 22 38.51 18.44 -8.88
N ALA A 23 37.43 18.79 -9.59
CA ALA A 23 36.34 19.59 -9.03
C ALA A 23 35.79 18.89 -7.76
N ALA A 24 35.89 19.59 -6.64
CA ALA A 24 35.55 19.02 -5.32
C ALA A 24 35.08 20.08 -4.35
N ILE A 25 34.09 19.74 -3.52
CA ILE A 25 33.70 20.47 -2.32
C ILE A 25 34.13 19.63 -1.12
N ALA A 26 34.91 20.22 -0.21
CA ALA A 26 35.41 19.49 0.97
C ALA A 26 35.10 20.25 2.26
N TYR A 27 34.54 19.56 3.22
CA TYR A 27 34.31 19.99 4.58
C TYR A 27 34.98 18.99 5.57
N PRO A 28 35.21 19.36 6.82
CA PRO A 28 35.87 18.45 7.77
C PRO A 28 35.18 17.08 7.95
N GLY A 29 33.86 17.03 7.80
CA GLY A 29 33.06 15.82 7.99
C GLY A 29 32.83 15.01 6.72
N TYR A 30 33.04 15.58 5.52
CA TYR A 30 32.78 14.91 4.24
C TYR A 30 33.30 15.66 3.03
N SER A 31 33.30 15.00 1.88
CA SER A 31 33.52 15.66 0.60
C SER A 31 32.57 15.17 -0.49
N LEU A 32 32.33 16.05 -1.47
CA LEU A 32 31.64 15.75 -2.73
C LEU A 32 32.61 16.00 -3.87
N GLU A 33 33.00 14.98 -4.59
CA GLU A 33 34.09 15.07 -5.56
C GLU A 33 33.68 14.52 -6.92
N ALA A 34 34.22 15.12 -7.98
CA ALA A 34 34.13 14.55 -9.33
C ALA A 34 34.84 13.19 -9.39
N ASP A 35 34.17 12.19 -9.98
CA ASP A 35 34.69 10.85 -10.20
C ASP A 35 34.41 10.41 -11.63
N LYS A 36 35.09 9.35 -12.08
CA LYS A 36 34.85 8.81 -13.43
C LYS A 36 33.37 8.39 -13.55
N GLY A 37 32.63 9.12 -14.36
CA GLY A 37 31.21 8.91 -14.62
C GLY A 37 30.26 9.39 -13.51
N GLY A 38 30.57 10.49 -12.83
CA GLY A 38 29.66 11.15 -11.89
C GLY A 38 30.32 11.88 -10.74
N LEU A 39 29.60 11.97 -9.62
CA LEU A 39 30.06 12.49 -8.35
C LEU A 39 30.17 11.37 -7.31
N VAL A 40 31.05 11.52 -6.35
CA VAL A 40 31.17 10.62 -5.20
C VAL A 40 31.10 11.39 -3.89
N ILE A 41 30.25 10.92 -2.98
CA ILE A 41 30.19 11.39 -1.60
C ILE A 41 31.15 10.51 -0.77
N LYS A 42 32.04 11.15 0.01
CA LYS A 42 32.97 10.51 0.92
C LYS A 42 32.74 11.01 2.34
N ASP A 43 33.04 10.19 3.34
CA ASP A 43 33.08 10.62 4.73
C ASP A 43 34.36 11.43 5.05
N GLY A 44 34.44 11.98 6.26
CA GLY A 44 35.59 12.77 6.72
C GLY A 44 36.92 12.02 6.78
N SER A 45 36.92 10.69 6.65
CA SER A 45 38.12 9.87 6.50
C SER A 45 38.54 9.62 5.05
N GLY A 46 37.76 10.16 4.08
CA GLY A 46 37.93 9.91 2.66
C GLY A 46 37.35 8.61 2.14
N SER A 47 36.65 7.85 2.99
CA SER A 47 35.99 6.61 2.56
C SER A 47 34.78 6.92 1.67
N ARG A 48 34.69 6.26 0.53
CA ARG A 48 33.58 6.44 -0.43
C ARG A 48 32.29 5.84 0.14
N LEU A 49 31.20 6.60 0.09
CA LEU A 49 29.90 6.16 0.59
C LEU A 49 28.92 5.91 -0.56
N LEU A 50 28.75 6.88 -1.44
CA LEU A 50 27.75 6.84 -2.48
C LEU A 50 28.27 7.50 -3.75
N LYS A 51 28.08 6.86 -4.90
CA LYS A 51 28.33 7.47 -6.20
C LYS A 51 27.01 7.86 -6.84
N ILE A 52 26.94 9.10 -7.31
CA ILE A 52 25.84 9.67 -8.09
C ILE A 52 26.25 9.58 -9.57
N GLY A 53 25.63 8.68 -10.31
CA GLY A 53 26.04 8.27 -11.65
C GLY A 53 25.16 8.88 -12.75
N ARG A 54 24.84 8.06 -13.73
CA ARG A 54 24.04 8.43 -14.90
C ARG A 54 22.57 8.70 -14.53
N GLN A 55 21.91 9.45 -15.42
CA GLN A 55 20.46 9.62 -15.39
C GLN A 55 19.80 8.71 -16.41
N LEU A 56 18.67 8.16 -16.03
CA LEU A 56 17.83 7.36 -16.90
C LEU A 56 16.49 8.06 -17.04
N PHE A 57 15.90 7.98 -18.21
CA PHE A 57 14.55 8.46 -18.44
C PHE A 57 13.60 7.27 -18.38
N SER A 58 12.59 7.32 -17.51
CA SER A 58 11.61 6.25 -17.43
C SER A 58 10.84 6.14 -18.76
N TRP A 59 10.75 4.92 -19.29
CA TRP A 59 9.93 4.53 -20.46
C TRP A 59 10.47 4.90 -21.84
N ALA A 60 11.61 5.56 -21.96
CA ALA A 60 12.23 5.80 -23.25
C ALA A 60 13.76 5.85 -23.15
N PRO A 61 14.53 5.30 -24.09
CA PRO A 61 15.89 5.75 -24.27
C PRO A 61 15.84 7.23 -24.67
N PRO A 62 16.65 8.13 -24.15
CA PRO A 62 18.08 7.95 -23.97
C PRO A 62 18.52 7.87 -22.48
N VAL A 63 19.77 7.43 -22.30
CA VAL A 63 20.51 7.52 -21.04
C VAL A 63 21.38 8.77 -21.07
N ALA A 64 21.41 9.51 -19.98
CA ALA A 64 22.28 10.65 -19.83
C ALA A 64 23.51 10.29 -18.97
N TYR A 65 24.69 10.48 -19.50
CA TYR A 65 25.96 10.22 -18.81
C TYR A 65 26.57 11.51 -18.34
N PRO A 66 27.07 11.64 -17.10
CA PRO A 66 27.87 12.78 -16.68
C PRO A 66 29.06 12.97 -17.61
N GLU A 67 29.17 14.13 -18.22
CA GLU A 67 30.23 14.46 -19.19
C GLU A 67 31.26 15.42 -18.59
N THR A 68 30.77 16.51 -18.02
CA THR A 68 31.63 17.50 -17.37
C THR A 68 31.15 17.76 -15.96
N VAL A 69 32.11 17.97 -15.06
CA VAL A 69 31.85 18.44 -13.68
C VAL A 69 32.65 19.70 -13.49
N THR A 70 31.97 20.83 -13.24
CA THR A 70 32.57 22.14 -13.07
C THR A 70 32.23 22.68 -11.69
N GLN A 71 33.22 23.18 -10.97
CA GLN A 71 32.97 23.92 -9.75
C GLN A 71 32.61 25.38 -10.12
N ILE A 72 31.36 25.75 -9.86
CA ILE A 72 30.81 27.07 -10.23
C ILE A 72 30.79 28.06 -9.05
N ALA A 73 30.90 27.53 -7.82
CA ALA A 73 31.10 28.29 -6.59
C ALA A 73 31.85 27.41 -5.56
N PRO A 74 32.39 27.97 -4.47
CA PRO A 74 33.11 27.17 -3.45
C PRO A 74 32.31 25.99 -2.88
N ASP A 75 30.99 26.14 -2.83
CA ASP A 75 30.04 25.16 -2.28
C ASP A 75 29.19 24.47 -3.36
N THR A 76 29.47 24.72 -4.66
CA THR A 76 28.56 24.31 -5.73
C THR A 76 29.28 23.68 -6.91
N LEU A 77 28.90 22.45 -7.27
CA LEU A 77 29.30 21.75 -8.49
C LEU A 77 28.15 21.71 -9.49
N LYS A 78 28.45 21.93 -10.76
CA LYS A 78 27.55 21.71 -11.88
C LYS A 78 27.98 20.46 -12.65
N VAL A 79 27.04 19.61 -12.99
CA VAL A 79 27.24 18.45 -13.85
C VAL A 79 26.42 18.64 -15.13
N ASP A 80 27.09 18.64 -16.26
CA ASP A 80 26.43 18.62 -17.56
C ASP A 80 26.48 17.17 -18.09
N TYR A 81 25.37 16.73 -18.67
CA TYR A 81 25.17 15.34 -19.09
C TYR A 81 25.16 15.24 -20.61
N ARG A 82 25.90 14.28 -21.16
CA ARG A 82 25.79 13.86 -22.54
C ARG A 82 24.61 12.90 -22.70
N ILE A 83 23.69 13.23 -23.57
CA ILE A 83 22.51 12.40 -23.85
C ILE A 83 22.87 11.38 -24.94
N ASP A 84 22.82 10.08 -24.60
CA ASP A 84 23.08 9.02 -25.55
C ASP A 84 21.91 8.85 -26.54
N LYS A 85 22.24 8.72 -27.85
CA LYS A 85 21.26 8.57 -28.94
C LYS A 85 20.30 9.75 -29.15
N ASP A 86 20.58 10.93 -28.63
CA ASP A 86 19.87 12.16 -29.04
C ASP A 86 20.32 12.57 -30.43
N LYS A 87 19.54 12.16 -31.44
CA LYS A 87 19.80 12.52 -32.84
C LYS A 87 19.45 13.98 -33.18
N SER A 88 18.69 14.64 -32.30
CA SER A 88 18.24 16.01 -32.52
C SER A 88 19.27 17.05 -32.01
N GLY A 89 20.08 16.66 -31.02
CA GLY A 89 20.97 17.59 -30.29
C GLY A 89 20.21 18.65 -29.47
N GLN A 90 18.90 18.47 -29.29
CA GLN A 90 18.02 19.47 -28.66
C GLN A 90 17.66 19.10 -27.23
N VAL A 91 18.05 17.91 -26.76
CA VAL A 91 17.85 17.52 -25.36
C VAL A 91 19.08 17.88 -24.54
N ALA A 92 18.92 18.68 -23.52
CA ALA A 92 19.98 19.03 -22.60
C ALA A 92 19.57 18.73 -21.17
N LEU A 93 20.46 18.12 -20.40
CA LEU A 93 20.29 17.87 -18.97
C LEU A 93 21.50 18.40 -18.22
N SER A 94 21.25 19.17 -17.17
CA SER A 94 22.27 19.56 -16.20
C SER A 94 21.76 19.34 -14.78
N ALA A 95 22.69 19.20 -13.83
CA ALA A 95 22.39 19.16 -12.42
C ALA A 95 23.34 20.06 -11.63
N THR A 96 22.81 20.79 -10.67
CA THR A 96 23.58 21.64 -9.76
C THR A 96 23.53 21.01 -8.36
N PHE A 97 24.71 20.75 -7.80
CA PHE A 97 24.89 20.18 -6.46
C PHE A 97 25.49 21.24 -5.54
N ARG A 98 24.72 21.71 -4.57
CA ARG A 98 25.16 22.66 -3.55
C ARG A 98 25.28 21.97 -2.21
N ALA A 99 26.45 22.01 -1.60
CA ALA A 99 26.76 21.34 -0.35
C ALA A 99 26.94 22.34 0.80
N THR A 100 26.59 21.91 2.04
CA THR A 100 26.73 22.74 3.24
C THR A 100 27.65 22.09 4.26
N PRO A 101 28.30 22.87 5.17
CA PRO A 101 29.16 22.32 6.21
C PRO A 101 28.47 21.27 7.11
N GLU A 102 27.16 21.36 7.27
CA GLU A 102 26.32 20.45 8.10
C GLU A 102 26.03 19.12 7.42
N GLY A 103 26.55 18.89 6.23
CA GLY A 103 26.40 17.60 5.52
C GLY A 103 25.17 17.51 4.65
N THR A 104 24.50 18.63 4.35
CA THR A 104 23.37 18.66 3.40
C THR A 104 23.87 18.95 1.99
N ILE A 105 23.42 18.16 1.01
CA ILE A 105 23.71 18.36 -0.42
C ILE A 105 22.39 18.48 -1.16
N PHE A 106 22.12 19.66 -1.69
CA PHE A 106 20.96 19.93 -2.55
C PHE A 106 21.33 19.60 -4.00
N ALA A 107 20.52 18.84 -4.68
CA ALA A 107 20.70 18.48 -6.09
C ALA A 107 19.48 18.92 -6.89
N ASP A 108 19.68 19.88 -7.78
CA ASP A 108 18.67 20.44 -8.66
C ASP A 108 18.96 20.07 -10.11
N TYR A 109 18.01 19.45 -10.78
CA TYR A 109 18.11 18.96 -12.15
C TYR A 109 17.27 19.82 -13.08
N GLU A 110 17.81 20.19 -14.22
CA GLU A 110 17.11 20.89 -15.28
C GLU A 110 17.22 20.10 -16.59
N LEU A 111 16.07 19.72 -17.14
CA LEU A 111 15.94 19.06 -18.43
C LEU A 111 15.26 20.01 -19.42
N THR A 112 15.91 20.24 -20.55
CA THR A 112 15.32 20.91 -21.71
C THR A 112 15.11 19.88 -22.81
N ALA A 113 13.91 19.80 -23.38
CA ALA A 113 13.57 18.91 -24.46
C ALA A 113 12.64 19.59 -25.47
N PRO A 114 12.63 19.20 -26.75
CA PRO A 114 11.73 19.73 -27.74
C PRO A 114 10.26 19.61 -27.33
N GLU A 115 9.45 20.56 -27.78
CA GLU A 115 8.01 20.54 -27.54
C GLU A 115 7.39 19.25 -28.11
N GLY A 116 6.50 18.60 -27.34
CA GLY A 116 5.87 17.33 -27.74
C GLY A 116 6.69 16.09 -27.47
N MET A 117 7.96 16.20 -27.10
CA MET A 117 8.76 15.03 -26.69
C MET A 117 8.26 14.50 -25.33
N LYS A 118 7.84 13.23 -25.32
CA LYS A 118 7.50 12.53 -24.08
C LYS A 118 8.80 12.12 -23.39
N THR A 119 9.28 12.97 -22.52
CA THR A 119 10.31 12.60 -21.56
C THR A 119 9.63 11.96 -20.36
N GLY A 120 9.91 10.71 -20.05
CA GLY A 120 9.52 10.12 -18.78
C GLY A 120 10.20 10.79 -17.58
N GLY A 121 9.90 10.35 -16.36
CA GLY A 121 10.58 10.85 -15.15
C GLY A 121 12.09 10.64 -15.21
N ILE A 122 12.84 11.51 -14.57
CA ILE A 122 14.29 11.38 -14.42
C ILE A 122 14.57 10.36 -13.31
N MET A 123 15.42 9.39 -13.58
CA MET A 123 15.88 8.39 -12.61
C MET A 123 17.38 8.59 -12.35
N GLN A 124 17.73 8.90 -11.12
CA GLN A 124 19.12 9.02 -10.71
C GLN A 124 19.71 7.66 -10.35
N GLU A 125 20.74 7.23 -11.04
CA GLU A 125 21.53 6.07 -10.64
C GLU A 125 22.36 6.38 -9.40
N LEU A 126 22.19 5.57 -8.36
CA LEU A 126 22.94 5.64 -7.12
C LEU A 126 23.68 4.32 -6.91
N GLN A 127 25.00 4.38 -6.76
CA GLN A 127 25.85 3.22 -6.51
C GLN A 127 26.39 3.29 -5.08
N PRO A 128 25.84 2.50 -4.13
CA PRO A 128 26.39 2.38 -2.79
C PRO A 128 27.80 1.79 -2.83
N ILE A 129 28.75 2.38 -2.09
CA ILE A 129 30.14 1.94 -2.06
C ILE A 129 30.54 1.72 -0.60
N GLY A 130 30.75 0.46 -0.21
CA GLY A 130 31.14 0.13 1.17
C GLY A 130 30.08 0.46 2.24
N VAL A 131 28.84 0.72 1.82
CA VAL A 131 27.70 1.02 2.70
C VAL A 131 26.63 -0.06 2.56
N LYS A 132 25.90 -0.29 3.63
CA LYS A 132 24.70 -1.15 3.63
C LYS A 132 23.49 -0.30 3.25
N LYS A 133 22.79 -0.67 2.19
CA LYS A 133 21.48 -0.13 1.91
C LYS A 133 20.54 -0.56 3.03
N LEU A 134 19.87 0.37 3.66
CA LEU A 134 18.88 0.06 4.67
C LEU A 134 17.69 -0.62 3.99
N PRO A 135 17.19 -1.72 4.56
CA PRO A 135 16.20 -2.56 3.90
C PRO A 135 14.88 -1.83 3.66
N GLU A 136 14.59 -0.80 4.43
CA GLU A 136 13.35 -0.07 4.31
C GLU A 136 13.54 1.32 3.76
N LEU A 137 12.70 1.62 2.81
CA LEU A 137 12.35 2.97 2.49
C LEU A 137 11.71 3.56 3.72
N PHE A 138 12.39 4.47 4.37
CA PHE A 138 11.79 5.14 5.51
C PHE A 138 10.56 5.91 5.02
N LYS A 139 9.42 5.46 5.45
CA LYS A 139 8.15 6.13 5.25
C LYS A 139 7.94 7.00 6.48
N SER A 140 8.13 8.27 6.32
CA SER A 140 7.70 9.18 7.36
C SER A 140 6.19 9.29 7.27
N GLY A 141 5.46 8.49 8.04
CA GLY A 141 4.07 8.75 8.35
C GLY A 141 4.02 9.98 9.24
N LEU A 142 4.02 11.16 8.64
CA LEU A 142 3.74 12.37 9.38
C LEU A 142 2.24 12.50 9.52
N TRP A 143 1.76 12.45 10.73
CA TRP A 143 0.40 12.78 11.08
C TRP A 143 0.30 14.27 11.38
N THR A 144 -0.74 14.90 10.91
CA THR A 144 -1.06 16.30 11.21
C THR A 144 -2.55 16.46 11.47
N ARG A 145 -2.93 17.63 11.97
CA ARG A 145 -4.32 18.09 12.09
C ARG A 145 -4.49 19.29 11.18
N ASP A 146 -5.72 19.57 10.77
CA ASP A 146 -6.03 20.85 10.16
C ASP A 146 -5.82 22.01 11.14
N ASP A 147 -5.79 23.23 10.66
CA ASP A 147 -5.54 24.44 11.46
C ASP A 147 -6.60 24.67 12.55
N ASN A 148 -7.73 23.98 12.50
CA ASN A 148 -8.84 24.05 13.46
C ASN A 148 -8.78 22.92 14.50
N GLY A 149 -7.71 22.13 14.55
CA GLY A 149 -7.57 21.02 15.48
C GLY A 149 -8.44 19.80 15.17
N GLY A 150 -8.78 19.61 13.90
CA GLY A 150 -9.58 18.50 13.40
C GLY A 150 -8.96 17.12 13.60
N VAL A 151 -9.63 16.10 13.09
CA VAL A 151 -9.19 14.70 13.17
C VAL A 151 -7.81 14.54 12.55
N PRO A 152 -6.86 13.84 13.21
CA PRO A 152 -5.54 13.63 12.68
C PRO A 152 -5.58 12.81 11.38
N TYR A 153 -4.79 13.21 10.42
CA TYR A 153 -4.61 12.48 9.16
C TYR A 153 -3.14 12.39 8.77
N GLU A 154 -2.81 11.33 8.06
CA GLU A 154 -1.46 11.12 7.57
C GLU A 154 -1.21 11.98 6.33
N VAL A 155 -0.12 12.73 6.34
CA VAL A 155 0.25 13.59 5.23
C VAL A 155 1.49 13.07 4.51
N ARG A 156 1.65 13.51 3.28
CA ARG A 156 2.85 13.31 2.50
C ARG A 156 4.00 14.13 3.09
N ASP A 157 4.98 13.47 3.67
CA ASP A 157 6.16 14.12 4.26
C ASP A 157 7.43 14.01 3.42
N GLY A 158 7.41 13.24 2.35
CA GLY A 158 8.54 13.00 1.50
C GLY A 158 9.02 11.55 1.59
N TYR A 159 10.05 11.28 0.82
CA TYR A 159 10.62 9.95 0.69
C TYR A 159 12.08 9.97 1.09
N PHE A 160 12.46 9.03 1.95
CA PHE A 160 13.81 8.95 2.47
C PHE A 160 14.38 7.56 2.22
N ARG A 161 15.62 7.53 1.75
CA ARG A 161 16.40 6.30 1.61
C ARG A 161 17.72 6.43 2.34
N GLY A 162 18.04 5.44 3.17
CA GLY A 162 19.27 5.42 3.95
C GLY A 162 20.32 4.46 3.37
N PHE A 163 21.59 4.89 3.44
CA PHE A 163 22.76 4.11 3.13
C PHE A 163 23.70 4.17 4.33
N GLN A 164 23.80 3.10 5.09
CA GLN A 164 24.57 3.06 6.33
C GLN A 164 26.01 2.65 6.09
N GLY A 165 26.93 3.54 6.38
CA GLY A 165 28.37 3.28 6.42
C GLY A 165 28.89 3.03 7.82
N LYS A 166 30.18 2.72 7.93
CA LYS A 166 30.83 2.48 9.23
C LYS A 166 31.02 3.76 10.04
N ARG A 167 31.25 4.90 9.39
CA ARG A 167 31.59 6.18 10.04
C ARG A 167 30.58 7.29 9.75
N ALA A 168 29.79 7.15 8.69
CA ALA A 168 28.72 8.07 8.34
C ALA A 168 27.64 7.31 7.59
N SER A 169 26.42 7.83 7.64
CA SER A 169 25.29 7.39 6.82
C SER A 169 24.91 8.50 5.85
N VAL A 170 24.38 8.13 4.69
CA VAL A 170 23.81 9.07 3.72
C VAL A 170 22.33 8.83 3.62
N TRP A 171 21.55 9.84 3.83
CA TRP A 171 20.10 9.82 3.64
C TRP A 171 19.73 10.65 2.42
N LEU A 172 18.86 10.10 1.61
CA LEU A 172 18.33 10.76 0.42
C LEU A 172 16.86 11.08 0.66
N GLN A 173 16.51 12.36 0.50
CA GLN A 173 15.14 12.80 0.35
C GLN A 173 14.87 13.11 -1.11
N LEU A 174 13.87 12.47 -1.70
CA LEU A 174 13.40 12.76 -3.06
C LEU A 174 12.37 13.88 -3.03
N GLY A 175 12.45 14.78 -3.98
CA GLY A 175 11.50 15.87 -4.16
C GLY A 175 10.10 15.34 -4.52
N GLY A 176 9.06 15.99 -4.03
CA GLY A 176 7.67 15.52 -4.04
C GLY A 176 7.13 15.11 -5.41
N ASN A 177 6.62 13.94 -5.58
CA ASN A 177 6.06 13.13 -6.66
C ASN A 177 7.02 12.11 -7.28
N ALA A 178 8.06 11.67 -6.58
CA ALA A 178 8.88 10.58 -7.06
C ALA A 178 8.06 9.27 -7.04
N ASN A 179 7.87 8.66 -8.20
CA ASN A 179 7.17 7.40 -8.34
C ASN A 179 8.20 6.30 -8.58
N TYR A 180 8.17 5.26 -7.78
CA TYR A 180 8.85 4.00 -7.95
C TYR A 180 10.39 4.05 -7.87
N THR A 181 10.94 3.14 -7.09
CA THR A 181 12.37 2.90 -6.97
C THR A 181 12.73 1.54 -7.53
N SER A 182 13.78 1.47 -8.32
CA SER A 182 14.43 0.20 -8.64
C SER A 182 15.53 -0.09 -7.62
N SER A 183 16.09 -1.29 -7.64
CA SER A 183 17.19 -1.67 -6.74
C SER A 183 18.47 -0.84 -6.94
N TRP A 184 18.58 -0.06 -8.01
CA TRP A 184 19.80 0.62 -8.44
C TRP A 184 19.60 2.07 -8.92
N ALA A 185 18.37 2.57 -9.02
CA ALA A 185 18.09 3.95 -9.40
C ALA A 185 16.87 4.49 -8.66
N GLU A 186 16.87 5.78 -8.38
CA GLU A 186 15.78 6.50 -7.73
C GLU A 186 15.07 7.40 -8.73
N HIS A 187 13.75 7.36 -8.73
CA HIS A 187 12.95 8.26 -9.54
C HIS A 187 12.87 9.65 -8.92
N LEU A 188 13.23 10.64 -9.72
CA LEU A 188 12.99 12.03 -9.42
C LEU A 188 11.78 12.50 -10.21
N SER A 189 10.77 13.03 -9.53
CA SER A 189 9.68 13.70 -10.24
C SER A 189 10.12 15.03 -10.76
N TYR A 190 9.63 15.38 -11.91
CA TYR A 190 9.84 16.68 -12.48
C TYR A 190 8.54 17.48 -12.57
N LYS A 191 8.67 18.79 -12.45
CA LYS A 191 7.60 19.72 -12.81
C LYS A 191 7.90 20.27 -14.19
N LYS A 192 6.95 20.18 -15.09
CA LYS A 192 6.99 20.90 -16.36
C LYS A 192 6.61 22.34 -16.09
N ASN A 193 7.46 23.28 -16.47
CA ASN A 193 7.11 24.70 -16.41
C ASN A 193 6.56 25.19 -17.76
N GLU A 194 6.01 26.42 -17.78
CA GLU A 194 5.39 27.01 -18.98
C GLU A 194 6.37 27.20 -20.15
N SER A 195 7.68 27.20 -19.90
CA SER A 195 8.74 27.34 -20.92
C SER A 195 9.18 26.01 -21.54
N GLY A 196 8.52 24.88 -21.21
CA GLY A 196 8.91 23.55 -21.70
C GLY A 196 10.10 22.92 -21.00
N LYS A 197 10.72 23.61 -20.05
CA LYS A 197 11.75 23.07 -19.18
C LYS A 197 11.12 22.18 -18.11
N GLN A 198 11.84 21.16 -17.72
CA GLN A 198 11.47 20.25 -16.65
C GLN A 198 12.51 20.33 -15.54
N SER A 199 12.08 20.43 -14.31
CA SER A 199 12.97 20.46 -13.14
C SER A 199 12.64 19.35 -12.17
N ALA A 200 13.66 18.79 -11.54
CA ALA A 200 13.54 17.85 -10.44
C ALA A 200 14.56 18.22 -9.36
N SER A 201 14.29 17.86 -8.12
CA SER A 201 15.23 18.06 -7.03
C SER A 201 15.27 16.89 -6.08
N CYS A 202 16.40 16.69 -5.43
CA CYS A 202 16.54 15.83 -4.28
C CYS A 202 17.56 16.42 -3.29
N VAL A 203 17.53 15.88 -2.06
CA VAL A 203 18.46 16.32 -1.02
C VAL A 203 19.13 15.10 -0.41
N PHE A 204 20.45 15.17 -0.28
CA PHE A 204 21.24 14.18 0.47
C PHE A 204 21.63 14.78 1.82
N GLN A 205 21.57 14.00 2.87
CA GLN A 205 22.01 14.36 4.21
C GLN A 205 23.00 13.32 4.74
N LEU A 206 24.17 13.78 5.11
CA LEU A 206 25.11 12.97 5.86
C LEU A 206 24.78 13.06 7.34
N THR A 207 24.85 11.92 8.02
CA THR A 207 24.59 11.82 9.46
C THR A 207 25.56 10.84 10.12
N PRO A 208 25.70 10.86 11.45
CA PRO A 208 26.40 9.82 12.18
C PRO A 208 25.86 8.42 11.85
N PRO A 209 26.67 7.36 11.98
CA PRO A 209 26.19 6.00 11.83
C PRO A 209 25.17 5.66 12.93
N GLY A 210 24.12 4.92 12.55
CA GLY A 210 23.04 4.57 13.48
C GLY A 210 21.90 5.59 13.55
N THR A 211 22.03 6.77 12.92
CA THR A 211 20.90 7.73 12.78
C THR A 211 19.70 7.02 12.16
N THR A 212 18.56 7.13 12.81
CA THR A 212 17.29 6.58 12.29
C THR A 212 16.75 7.44 11.15
N GLY A 213 15.87 6.86 10.33
CA GLY A 213 15.20 7.62 9.28
C GLY A 213 14.37 8.78 9.82
N ALA A 214 13.76 8.64 11.02
CA ALA A 214 13.00 9.69 11.67
C ALA A 214 13.88 10.90 12.03
N GLU A 215 15.05 10.64 12.60
CA GLU A 215 16.02 11.70 12.92
C GLU A 215 16.56 12.37 11.66
N ALA A 216 16.91 11.59 10.63
CA ALA A 216 17.34 12.13 9.35
C ALA A 216 16.26 13.01 8.70
N ALA A 217 15.00 12.56 8.71
CA ALA A 217 13.87 13.34 8.22
C ALA A 217 13.68 14.63 9.00
N ALA A 218 13.83 14.62 10.33
CA ALA A 218 13.74 15.81 11.16
C ALA A 218 14.84 16.82 10.84
N LEU A 219 16.08 16.36 10.68
CA LEU A 219 17.21 17.20 10.28
C LEU A 219 16.95 17.86 8.92
N LEU A 220 16.56 17.07 7.91
CA LEU A 220 16.23 17.57 6.57
C LEU A 220 15.05 18.54 6.56
N ARG A 221 14.13 18.45 7.51
CA ARG A 221 12.95 19.30 7.67
C ARG A 221 13.13 20.41 8.69
N ASN A 222 14.31 20.52 9.30
CA ASN A 222 14.59 21.47 10.37
C ASN A 222 13.56 21.37 11.53
N ARG A 223 13.17 20.14 11.89
CA ARG A 223 12.26 19.87 13.01
C ARG A 223 13.05 19.76 14.30
N PRO A 224 12.59 20.41 15.38
CA PRO A 224 13.32 20.40 16.64
C PRO A 224 13.28 19.04 17.37
N LEU A 225 12.29 18.22 17.08
CA LEU A 225 12.05 16.93 17.76
C LEU A 225 11.61 15.85 16.79
N THR A 226 11.83 14.58 17.18
CA THR A 226 11.18 13.41 16.57
C THR A 226 10.26 12.73 17.57
N LEU A 227 9.24 12.04 17.07
CA LEU A 227 8.26 11.29 17.86
C LEU A 227 7.95 9.99 17.15
N THR A 228 8.08 8.86 17.84
CA THR A 228 7.71 7.55 17.29
C THR A 228 6.94 6.72 18.31
N LEU A 229 5.99 5.92 17.81
CA LEU A 229 5.33 4.83 18.51
C LEU A 229 5.87 3.52 18.00
N ALA A 230 6.26 2.61 18.87
CA ALA A 230 6.79 1.32 18.50
C ALA A 230 6.26 0.21 19.41
N THR A 231 6.09 -0.97 18.86
CA THR A 231 5.83 -2.21 19.60
C THR A 231 6.91 -3.23 19.32
N GLY A 232 7.09 -4.21 20.17
CA GLY A 232 7.99 -5.33 19.93
C GLY A 232 7.35 -6.49 19.13
N LYS A 233 6.13 -6.31 18.61
CA LYS A 233 5.36 -7.37 17.93
C LYS A 233 5.19 -7.08 16.44
N PRO A 234 5.38 -8.08 15.57
CA PRO A 234 5.01 -7.98 14.17
C PRO A 234 3.55 -7.57 14.03
N PHE A 235 3.27 -6.65 13.10
CA PHE A 235 1.92 -6.13 12.82
C PHE A 235 1.21 -5.48 14.01
N ASN A 236 1.91 -5.23 15.13
CA ASN A 236 1.32 -4.81 16.41
C ASN A 236 0.20 -5.76 16.88
N LEU A 237 0.41 -7.07 16.70
CA LEU A 237 -0.60 -8.11 16.92
C LEU A 237 -0.13 -9.11 17.98
N TRP A 238 -0.94 -9.29 19.02
CA TRP A 238 -0.74 -10.27 20.11
C TRP A 238 -1.67 -11.45 19.94
N ASP A 239 -1.25 -12.62 20.42
CA ASP A 239 -2.09 -13.81 20.51
C ASP A 239 -3.01 -13.73 21.73
N SER A 240 -2.50 -13.17 22.82
CA SER A 240 -3.19 -13.01 24.11
C SER A 240 -2.38 -12.04 25.00
N GLY A 241 -2.92 -11.72 26.17
CA GLY A 241 -2.25 -10.97 27.22
C GLY A 241 -2.37 -9.46 27.05
N VAL A 242 -1.47 -8.73 27.70
CA VAL A 242 -1.48 -7.27 27.79
C VAL A 242 -0.62 -6.67 26.68
N PRO A 243 -1.22 -5.95 25.72
CA PRO A 243 -0.43 -5.25 24.71
C PRO A 243 0.35 -4.09 25.33
N GLU A 244 1.57 -3.88 24.84
CA GLU A 244 2.43 -2.80 25.28
C GLU A 244 3.05 -2.06 24.10
N PHE A 245 3.33 -0.78 24.29
CA PHE A 245 4.04 0.03 23.29
C PHE A 245 4.99 1.02 23.96
N THR A 246 5.92 1.51 23.18
CA THR A 246 6.86 2.54 23.59
C THR A 246 6.64 3.82 22.79
N VAL A 247 6.76 4.94 23.47
CA VAL A 247 6.83 6.27 22.87
C VAL A 247 8.27 6.74 23.00
N ASN A 248 8.92 7.00 21.87
CA ASN A 248 10.25 7.58 21.84
C ASN A 248 10.16 9.02 21.35
N ILE A 249 10.72 9.94 22.12
CA ILE A 249 10.88 11.33 21.75
C ILE A 249 12.38 11.67 21.78
N THR A 250 12.89 12.26 20.69
CA THR A 250 14.32 12.58 20.57
C THR A 250 14.50 14.04 20.15
N ASN A 251 15.46 14.70 20.75
CA ASN A 251 16.00 15.97 20.31
C ASN A 251 17.21 15.70 19.38
N PRO A 252 17.07 15.73 18.04
CA PRO A 252 18.18 15.48 17.12
C PRO A 252 19.12 16.68 16.98
N GLY A 253 18.72 17.85 17.51
CA GLY A 253 19.44 19.11 17.36
C GLY A 253 20.49 19.37 18.45
N SER A 254 21.21 20.47 18.29
CA SER A 254 22.28 20.92 19.19
C SER A 254 21.81 21.89 20.29
N GLN A 255 20.52 22.24 20.30
CA GLN A 255 19.93 23.12 21.31
C GLN A 255 19.01 22.34 22.26
N THR A 256 19.05 22.68 23.54
CA THR A 256 18.12 22.10 24.53
C THR A 256 16.68 22.47 24.21
N GLN A 257 15.80 21.50 24.18
CA GLN A 257 14.34 21.67 24.02
C GLN A 257 13.67 21.63 25.39
N SER A 258 13.20 22.76 25.87
CA SER A 258 12.50 22.89 27.17
C SER A 258 11.02 23.12 26.99
N GLY A 259 10.21 22.78 28.01
CA GLY A 259 8.77 22.97 27.98
C GLY A 259 8.06 22.10 26.93
N VAL A 260 8.59 20.90 26.69
CA VAL A 260 8.03 19.93 25.74
C VAL A 260 6.92 19.15 26.45
N GLU A 261 5.68 19.40 26.06
CA GLU A 261 4.50 18.69 26.58
C GLU A 261 4.23 17.46 25.72
N LEU A 262 4.47 16.26 26.24
CA LEU A 262 4.10 14.99 25.63
C LEU A 262 2.76 14.54 26.18
N ALA A 263 1.78 14.29 25.32
CA ALA A 263 0.53 13.62 25.66
C ALA A 263 0.44 12.28 24.94
N VAL A 264 0.07 11.23 25.70
CA VAL A 264 -0.11 9.87 25.19
C VAL A 264 -1.51 9.41 25.55
N THR A 265 -2.29 9.01 24.55
CA THR A 265 -3.66 8.53 24.73
C THR A 265 -3.87 7.21 24.03
N ALA A 266 -4.83 6.41 24.48
CA ALA A 266 -5.32 5.27 23.74
C ALA A 266 -6.84 5.12 23.90
N ARG A 267 -7.49 4.67 22.83
CA ARG A 267 -8.91 4.33 22.79
C ARG A 267 -9.11 2.93 22.26
N ASP A 268 -10.16 2.26 22.75
CA ASP A 268 -10.56 0.96 22.23
C ASP A 268 -11.43 1.09 20.95
N TYR A 269 -11.85 -0.06 20.41
CA TYR A 269 -12.72 -0.15 19.22
C TYR A 269 -14.03 0.62 19.36
N ASP A 270 -14.55 0.74 20.60
CA ASP A 270 -15.79 1.44 20.91
C ASP A 270 -15.59 2.93 21.22
N GLY A 271 -14.35 3.43 21.09
CA GLY A 271 -13.98 4.83 21.33
C GLY A 271 -13.80 5.18 22.82
N ARG A 272 -13.83 4.19 23.72
CA ARG A 272 -13.62 4.43 25.17
C ARG A 272 -12.15 4.74 25.41
N SER A 273 -11.89 5.78 26.19
CA SER A 273 -10.53 6.13 26.61
C SER A 273 -10.02 5.10 27.62
N VAL A 274 -8.88 4.46 27.29
CA VAL A 274 -8.23 3.45 28.15
C VAL A 274 -6.87 3.91 28.66
N LEU A 275 -6.29 4.95 28.04
CA LEU A 275 -5.04 5.58 28.47
C LEU A 275 -5.13 7.08 28.21
N ASN A 276 -4.65 7.90 29.19
CA ASN A 276 -4.53 9.34 29.04
C ASN A 276 -3.42 9.84 29.98
N GLU A 277 -2.21 9.98 29.45
CA GLU A 277 -1.01 10.40 30.18
C GLU A 277 -0.44 11.68 29.60
N LYS A 278 0.11 12.53 30.48
CA LYS A 278 0.80 13.78 30.10
C LYS A 278 2.11 13.90 30.85
N ARG A 279 3.14 14.34 30.13
CA ARG A 279 4.48 14.57 30.68
C ARG A 279 5.03 15.90 30.20
N LEU A 280 5.71 16.62 31.09
CA LEU A 280 6.49 17.79 30.75
C LEU A 280 7.97 17.40 30.73
N LEU A 281 8.62 17.60 29.60
CA LEU A 281 9.99 17.14 29.36
C LEU A 281 10.92 18.32 29.06
N THR A 282 12.20 18.11 29.39
CA THR A 282 13.32 18.91 28.90
C THR A 282 14.33 17.96 28.29
N LEU A 283 14.64 18.14 27.02
CA LEU A 283 15.52 17.27 26.26
C LEU A 283 16.81 18.02 25.90
N ALA A 284 17.94 17.59 26.47
CA ALA A 284 19.25 18.09 26.09
C ALA A 284 19.57 17.79 24.62
N PRO A 285 20.61 18.42 24.04
CA PRO A 285 21.09 18.07 22.70
C PRO A 285 21.29 16.56 22.55
N HIS A 286 20.78 15.97 21.48
CA HIS A 286 20.89 14.55 21.13
C HIS A 286 20.31 13.58 22.20
N GLN A 287 19.50 14.08 23.13
CA GLN A 287 18.84 13.25 24.14
C GLN A 287 17.57 12.60 23.58
N SER A 288 17.38 11.33 23.95
CA SER A 288 16.15 10.57 23.72
C SER A 288 15.50 10.19 25.05
N GLU A 289 14.17 10.26 25.09
CA GLU A 289 13.35 9.75 26.18
C GLU A 289 12.48 8.63 25.66
N THR A 290 12.42 7.51 26.40
CA THR A 290 11.63 6.33 26.04
C THR A 290 10.65 6.02 27.17
N LEU A 291 9.36 6.06 26.87
CA LEU A 291 8.28 5.78 27.80
C LEU A 291 7.54 4.51 27.37
N LYS A 292 7.27 3.63 28.34
CA LYS A 292 6.51 2.40 28.11
C LYS A 292 5.09 2.53 28.63
N PHE A 293 4.14 2.01 27.89
CA PHE A 293 2.71 2.01 28.22
C PHE A 293 2.13 0.62 27.99
N GLN A 294 1.16 0.26 28.82
CA GLN A 294 0.39 -0.98 28.72
C GLN A 294 -1.09 -0.64 28.51
N LEU A 295 -1.76 -1.48 27.72
CA LEU A 295 -3.19 -1.40 27.47
C LEU A 295 -3.94 -2.43 28.34
N PRO A 296 -5.24 -2.29 28.54
CA PRO A 296 -6.03 -3.30 29.24
C PRO A 296 -5.91 -4.67 28.60
N GLU A 297 -5.95 -5.72 29.42
CA GLU A 297 -6.06 -7.08 28.94
C GLU A 297 -7.43 -7.29 28.28
N ALA A 298 -7.46 -7.98 27.14
CA ALA A 298 -8.67 -8.39 26.48
C ALA A 298 -8.43 -9.69 25.70
N GLU A 299 -9.47 -10.50 25.59
CA GLU A 299 -9.42 -11.73 24.78
C GLU A 299 -9.29 -11.38 23.28
N ARG A 300 -10.09 -10.43 22.80
CA ARG A 300 -10.05 -9.92 21.42
C ARG A 300 -10.42 -8.43 21.40
N MET A 301 -9.52 -7.60 20.89
CA MET A 301 -9.72 -6.16 20.87
C MET A 301 -8.73 -5.49 19.91
N ILE A 302 -9.05 -4.29 19.49
CA ILE A 302 -8.11 -3.36 18.86
C ILE A 302 -8.16 -2.02 19.60
N TRP A 303 -6.98 -1.41 19.77
CA TRP A 303 -6.81 -0.09 20.35
C TRP A 303 -6.05 0.82 19.40
N PHE A 304 -6.31 2.11 19.54
CA PHE A 304 -5.67 3.17 18.78
C PHE A 304 -4.86 4.01 19.76
N ALA A 305 -3.54 3.88 19.70
CA ALA A 305 -2.62 4.64 20.53
C ALA A 305 -2.14 5.88 19.76
N GLU A 306 -2.12 7.01 20.46
CA GLU A 306 -1.72 8.31 19.94
C GLU A 306 -0.70 8.95 20.84
N ALA A 307 0.25 9.65 20.25
CA ALA A 307 1.17 10.52 20.96
C ALA A 307 1.24 11.87 20.26
N SER A 308 1.20 12.95 21.04
CA SER A 308 1.37 14.31 20.55
C SER A 308 2.39 15.07 21.39
N VAL A 309 3.11 15.95 20.72
CA VAL A 309 4.10 16.83 21.34
C VAL A 309 3.69 18.27 21.09
N LYS A 310 3.58 19.05 22.17
CA LYS A 310 3.35 20.49 22.12
C LYS A 310 4.52 21.25 22.74
N GLN A 311 4.77 22.43 22.26
CA GLN A 311 5.73 23.36 22.84
C GLN A 311 5.22 24.79 22.66
N GLY A 312 5.20 25.58 23.73
CA GLY A 312 4.63 26.91 23.71
C GLY A 312 3.15 26.94 23.28
N GLY A 313 2.36 25.89 23.62
CA GLY A 313 0.96 25.77 23.25
C GLY A 313 0.68 25.29 21.83
N LYS A 314 1.71 25.19 20.97
CA LYS A 314 1.59 24.72 19.58
C LYS A 314 1.89 23.23 19.48
N GLU A 315 1.04 22.45 18.77
CA GLU A 315 1.35 21.08 18.42
C GLU A 315 2.47 21.04 17.35
N LEU A 316 3.57 20.36 17.68
CA LEU A 316 4.72 20.21 16.81
C LEU A 316 4.72 18.88 16.06
N LEU A 317 4.31 17.82 16.78
CA LEU A 317 4.32 16.45 16.29
C LEU A 317 3.09 15.69 16.77
N PHE A 318 2.59 14.84 15.93
CA PHE A 318 1.55 13.86 16.23
C PHE A 318 1.88 12.54 15.55
N THR A 319 1.60 11.43 16.21
CA THR A 319 1.71 10.09 15.61
C THR A 319 0.63 9.17 16.18
N ARG A 320 0.22 8.19 15.39
CA ARG A 320 -0.81 7.21 15.73
C ARG A 320 -0.38 5.83 15.28
N THR A 321 -0.73 4.81 16.03
CA THR A 321 -0.67 3.42 15.60
C THR A 321 -1.85 2.64 16.18
N SER A 322 -2.04 1.41 15.74
CA SER A 322 -3.02 0.49 16.32
C SER A 322 -2.33 -0.75 16.88
N LEU A 323 -2.92 -1.31 17.92
CA LEU A 323 -2.48 -2.55 18.55
C LEU A 323 -3.70 -3.46 18.70
N ALA A 324 -3.52 -4.76 18.48
CA ALA A 324 -4.65 -5.67 18.63
C ALA A 324 -4.28 -6.98 19.31
N VAL A 325 -5.27 -7.58 19.95
CA VAL A 325 -5.26 -8.97 20.38
C VAL A 325 -6.21 -9.75 19.48
N LEU A 326 -5.68 -10.78 18.85
CA LEU A 326 -6.41 -11.75 18.05
C LEU A 326 -5.99 -13.14 18.50
N PRO A 327 -6.85 -13.91 19.17
CA PRO A 327 -6.55 -15.29 19.56
C PRO A 327 -6.19 -16.15 18.35
N PRO A 328 -5.27 -17.09 18.47
CA PRO A 328 -5.03 -18.08 17.41
C PRO A 328 -6.29 -18.89 17.12
N HIS A 329 -6.54 -19.13 15.85
CA HIS A 329 -7.60 -20.00 15.39
C HIS A 329 -7.05 -21.04 14.42
N GLU A 330 -7.41 -22.30 14.62
CA GLU A 330 -7.02 -23.38 13.71
C GLU A 330 -8.05 -23.52 12.61
N PHE A 331 -7.72 -22.97 11.45
CA PHE A 331 -8.50 -23.20 10.24
C PHE A 331 -8.19 -24.58 9.67
N GLN A 332 -9.21 -25.36 9.45
CA GLN A 332 -9.06 -26.63 8.75
C GLN A 332 -8.73 -26.36 7.28
N ASP A 333 -7.78 -27.13 6.73
CA ASP A 333 -7.47 -27.08 5.31
C ASP A 333 -8.63 -27.72 4.55
N ARG A 334 -9.46 -26.87 3.97
CA ARG A 334 -10.60 -27.28 3.16
C ARG A 334 -10.30 -26.94 1.72
N GLU A 335 -10.40 -27.91 0.84
CA GLU A 335 -10.25 -27.71 -0.61
C GLU A 335 -11.22 -26.65 -1.14
N ASN A 336 -12.38 -26.52 -0.52
CA ASN A 336 -13.45 -25.60 -0.92
C ASN A 336 -13.50 -24.31 -0.12
N SER A 337 -12.46 -23.94 0.63
CA SER A 337 -12.43 -22.64 1.30
C SER A 337 -12.52 -21.51 0.28
N ARG A 338 -13.35 -20.51 0.57
CA ARG A 338 -13.65 -19.40 -0.33
C ARG A 338 -12.93 -18.11 0.05
N PHE A 339 -12.15 -18.16 1.13
CA PHE A 339 -11.47 -16.99 1.68
C PHE A 339 -10.11 -16.76 1.00
N GLY A 340 -9.92 -15.58 0.43
CA GLY A 340 -8.72 -15.26 -0.32
C GLY A 340 -8.22 -13.83 -0.11
N MET A 341 -6.99 -13.60 -0.62
CA MET A 341 -6.33 -12.30 -0.66
C MET A 341 -5.90 -11.99 -2.10
N SER A 342 -6.31 -10.84 -2.61
CA SER A 342 -6.03 -10.49 -4.00
C SER A 342 -4.64 -9.92 -4.21
N ALA A 343 -4.21 -9.02 -3.33
CA ALA A 343 -2.91 -8.39 -3.46
C ALA A 343 -2.20 -8.30 -2.11
N TYR A 344 -0.91 -8.47 -2.17
CA TYR A 344 0.02 -8.27 -1.06
C TYR A 344 1.36 -7.83 -1.64
N PHE A 345 2.11 -7.06 -0.88
CA PHE A 345 3.38 -6.55 -1.36
C PHE A 345 4.53 -7.40 -0.87
N PRO A 346 5.54 -7.64 -1.71
CA PRO A 346 6.78 -8.23 -1.27
C PRO A 346 7.41 -7.37 -0.16
N VAL A 347 7.67 -8.00 0.96
CA VAL A 347 8.40 -7.41 2.11
C VAL A 347 9.61 -8.28 2.42
N PRO A 348 10.63 -7.77 3.12
CA PRO A 348 11.81 -8.57 3.47
C PRO A 348 11.47 -9.85 4.25
N ASP A 349 10.43 -9.81 5.08
CA ASP A 349 9.94 -10.95 5.86
C ASP A 349 8.60 -11.46 5.31
N MET A 350 8.63 -12.14 4.17
CA MET A 350 7.45 -12.77 3.58
C MET A 350 6.90 -13.92 4.41
N GLU A 351 7.74 -14.58 5.22
CA GLU A 351 7.30 -15.66 6.10
C GLU A 351 6.26 -15.16 7.12
N SER A 352 6.53 -14.06 7.79
CA SER A 352 5.57 -13.43 8.71
C SER A 352 4.26 -13.04 8.02
N VAL A 353 4.34 -12.58 6.77
CA VAL A 353 3.15 -12.24 5.97
C VAL A 353 2.31 -13.47 5.65
N TYR A 354 2.92 -14.58 5.20
CA TYR A 354 2.19 -15.84 4.94
C TYR A 354 1.55 -16.40 6.22
N LYS A 355 2.30 -16.39 7.35
CA LYS A 355 1.77 -16.78 8.65
C LYS A 355 0.58 -15.93 9.09
N LEU A 356 0.67 -14.60 8.91
CA LEU A 356 -0.44 -13.70 9.20
C LEU A 356 -1.66 -14.02 8.33
N MET A 357 -1.48 -14.17 7.02
CA MET A 357 -2.59 -14.50 6.12
C MET A 357 -3.24 -15.82 6.51
N ARG A 358 -2.44 -16.84 6.82
CA ARG A 358 -2.99 -18.13 7.29
C ARG A 358 -3.73 -17.96 8.62
N ARG A 359 -3.19 -17.18 9.56
CA ARG A 359 -3.79 -16.91 10.87
C ARG A 359 -5.17 -16.27 10.78
N ILE A 360 -5.40 -15.39 9.82
CA ILE A 360 -6.70 -14.74 9.63
C ILE A 360 -7.67 -15.51 8.73
N GLY A 361 -7.31 -16.71 8.29
CA GLY A 361 -8.18 -17.60 7.50
C GLY A 361 -8.05 -17.45 5.98
N VAL A 362 -7.07 -16.75 5.47
CA VAL A 362 -6.78 -16.75 4.03
C VAL A 362 -6.37 -18.15 3.60
N ARG A 363 -6.95 -18.63 2.51
CA ARG A 363 -6.60 -19.90 1.85
C ARG A 363 -6.03 -19.66 0.46
N ILE A 364 -6.60 -18.74 -0.30
CA ILE A 364 -6.27 -18.51 -1.70
C ILE A 364 -5.54 -17.16 -1.83
N LEU A 365 -4.38 -17.16 -2.45
CA LEU A 365 -3.67 -15.95 -2.82
C LEU A 365 -3.76 -15.74 -4.33
N ARG A 366 -4.20 -14.58 -4.75
CA ARG A 366 -4.08 -14.14 -6.12
C ARG A 366 -2.69 -13.57 -6.31
N HIS A 367 -1.88 -14.20 -7.10
CA HIS A 367 -0.43 -14.11 -7.24
C HIS A 367 0.34 -14.99 -6.24
N GLY A 368 1.47 -15.46 -6.68
CA GLY A 368 2.41 -16.18 -5.85
C GLY A 368 2.93 -17.46 -6.50
N ASP A 369 3.90 -18.03 -5.82
CA ASP A 369 4.47 -19.36 -6.09
C ASP A 369 3.71 -20.36 -5.21
N ASN A 370 2.96 -21.29 -5.82
CA ASN A 370 2.16 -22.24 -5.05
C ASN A 370 3.03 -23.17 -4.18
N ARG A 371 4.26 -23.49 -4.60
CA ARG A 371 5.20 -24.28 -3.80
C ARG A 371 5.57 -23.56 -2.50
N GLU A 372 5.76 -22.22 -2.55
CA GLU A 372 6.02 -21.42 -1.36
C GLU A 372 4.75 -21.27 -0.52
N CYS A 373 3.62 -20.99 -1.13
CA CYS A 373 2.33 -20.82 -0.46
C CYS A 373 1.91 -22.10 0.28
N ALA A 374 2.12 -23.26 -0.32
CA ALA A 374 1.76 -24.56 0.24
C ALA A 374 2.46 -24.88 1.57
N LYS A 375 3.68 -24.37 1.77
CA LYS A 375 4.42 -24.52 3.05
C LYS A 375 3.67 -23.92 4.25
N TYR A 376 2.78 -22.96 3.99
CA TYR A 376 1.98 -22.26 5.00
C TYR A 376 0.50 -22.63 4.93
N GLY A 377 0.11 -23.69 4.19
CA GLY A 377 -1.28 -24.09 4.03
C GLY A 377 -2.09 -23.12 3.15
N LEU A 378 -1.45 -22.36 2.27
CA LEU A 378 -2.05 -21.44 1.31
C LEU A 378 -2.02 -22.04 -0.10
N LEU A 379 -2.91 -21.59 -0.97
CA LEU A 379 -2.93 -21.92 -2.40
C LEU A 379 -2.69 -20.64 -3.22
N ALA A 380 -1.90 -20.73 -4.26
CA ALA A 380 -1.72 -19.61 -5.18
C ALA A 380 -2.61 -19.78 -6.42
N LEU A 381 -3.38 -18.74 -6.70
CA LEU A 381 -4.01 -18.52 -7.99
C LEU A 381 -3.09 -17.60 -8.79
N ASP A 382 -2.51 -18.07 -9.90
CA ASP A 382 -1.69 -17.18 -10.73
C ASP A 382 -2.55 -16.15 -11.45
N HIS A 383 -1.94 -15.02 -11.73
CA HIS A 383 -2.57 -13.95 -12.50
C HIS A 383 -1.70 -13.64 -13.71
N ALA A 384 -2.21 -13.98 -14.89
CA ALA A 384 -1.55 -13.72 -16.14
C ALA A 384 -2.01 -12.39 -16.73
N ASN A 385 -1.11 -11.46 -16.90
CA ASN A 385 -1.46 -10.20 -17.56
C ASN A 385 -0.79 -10.10 -18.93
N VAL A 386 -1.66 -10.03 -19.97
CA VAL A 386 -1.29 -9.60 -21.31
C VAL A 386 -1.93 -8.23 -21.53
N PRO A 387 -1.15 -7.16 -21.71
CA PRO A 387 -1.74 -5.83 -21.91
C PRO A 387 -2.67 -5.79 -23.13
N LYS A 388 -3.87 -5.22 -22.98
CA LYS A 388 -4.85 -5.14 -24.08
C LYS A 388 -4.33 -4.44 -25.33
N ALA A 389 -3.40 -3.49 -25.19
CA ALA A 389 -2.76 -2.73 -26.27
C ALA A 389 -1.39 -3.31 -26.70
N GLN A 390 -1.00 -4.52 -26.23
CA GLN A 390 0.25 -5.13 -26.62
C GLN A 390 0.27 -5.46 -28.11
N ASP A 391 1.44 -5.27 -28.74
CA ASP A 391 1.70 -5.70 -30.12
C ASP A 391 1.48 -7.22 -30.28
N PRO A 392 0.58 -7.66 -31.19
CA PRO A 392 0.28 -9.06 -31.38
C PRO A 392 1.48 -9.93 -31.75
N SER A 393 2.54 -9.38 -32.32
CA SER A 393 3.77 -10.10 -32.63
C SER A 393 4.50 -10.64 -31.40
N LYS A 394 4.25 -10.03 -30.22
CA LYS A 394 4.85 -10.39 -28.92
C LYS A 394 4.01 -11.39 -28.13
N ASP A 395 2.78 -11.68 -28.57
CA ASP A 395 1.82 -12.47 -27.79
C ASP A 395 2.36 -13.88 -27.49
N LYS A 396 2.87 -14.60 -28.50
CA LYS A 396 3.38 -15.98 -28.32
C LYS A 396 4.48 -16.05 -27.26
N ALA A 397 5.46 -15.15 -27.32
CA ALA A 397 6.56 -15.11 -26.34
C ALA A 397 6.05 -14.79 -24.93
N ARG A 398 5.09 -13.88 -24.80
CA ARG A 398 4.48 -13.52 -23.52
C ARG A 398 3.68 -14.68 -22.93
N LEU A 399 2.86 -15.36 -23.74
CA LEU A 399 2.07 -16.52 -23.30
C LEU A 399 2.96 -17.69 -22.88
N ASP A 400 4.04 -17.94 -23.61
CA ASP A 400 5.04 -18.97 -23.25
C ASP A 400 5.72 -18.65 -21.91
N GLN A 401 6.08 -17.39 -21.68
CA GLN A 401 6.63 -16.95 -20.39
C GLN A 401 5.64 -17.13 -19.24
N ILE A 402 4.36 -16.80 -19.44
CA ILE A 402 3.30 -16.97 -18.45
C ILE A 402 3.15 -18.45 -18.10
N LEU A 403 3.02 -19.32 -19.11
CA LEU A 403 2.85 -20.75 -18.89
C LEU A 403 4.06 -21.38 -18.19
N LYS A 404 5.28 -21.03 -18.62
CA LYS A 404 6.50 -21.50 -17.94
C LYS A 404 6.51 -21.15 -16.48
N ARG A 405 6.19 -19.89 -16.14
CA ARG A 405 6.12 -19.46 -14.74
C ARG A 405 5.08 -20.22 -13.95
N ALA A 406 3.86 -20.37 -14.50
CA ALA A 406 2.79 -21.07 -13.82
C ALA A 406 3.14 -22.55 -13.57
N MET A 407 3.78 -23.20 -14.53
CA MET A 407 4.27 -24.60 -14.38
C MET A 407 5.42 -24.69 -13.37
N GLU A 408 6.39 -23.76 -13.42
CA GLU A 408 7.49 -23.69 -12.46
C GLU A 408 6.99 -23.51 -11.02
N PHE A 409 5.97 -22.71 -10.83
CA PHE A 409 5.35 -22.42 -9.53
C PHE A 409 4.31 -23.46 -9.10
N GLU A 410 4.05 -24.45 -9.96
CA GLU A 410 3.02 -25.49 -9.71
C GLU A 410 1.63 -24.89 -9.43
N ASN A 411 1.33 -23.78 -10.09
CA ASN A 411 0.03 -23.12 -9.93
C ASN A 411 -1.06 -23.89 -10.66
N PRO A 412 -2.12 -24.37 -9.97
CA PRO A 412 -3.14 -25.24 -10.59
C PRO A 412 -4.11 -24.45 -11.49
N GLU A 413 -4.23 -23.16 -11.25
CA GLU A 413 -5.17 -22.26 -11.91
C GLU A 413 -4.51 -20.94 -12.28
N ILE A 414 -5.06 -20.30 -13.30
CA ILE A 414 -4.60 -19.00 -13.76
C ILE A 414 -5.80 -18.10 -14.08
N GLU A 415 -5.84 -16.93 -13.46
CA GLU A 415 -6.74 -15.86 -13.88
C GLU A 415 -6.12 -15.15 -15.09
N PHE A 416 -6.81 -15.24 -16.23
CA PHE A 416 -6.24 -14.83 -17.49
C PHE A 416 -6.64 -13.41 -17.87
N CYS A 417 -5.73 -12.46 -17.69
CA CYS A 417 -5.87 -11.02 -17.87
C CYS A 417 -6.74 -10.33 -16.78
N ASN A 418 -6.59 -8.99 -16.70
CA ASN A 418 -7.25 -8.15 -15.73
C ASN A 418 -7.97 -6.98 -16.40
N GLU A 419 -9.25 -6.83 -16.11
CA GLU A 419 -10.06 -5.62 -16.37
C GLU A 419 -9.93 -5.02 -17.79
N TRP A 420 -9.91 -5.88 -18.81
CA TRP A 420 -9.82 -5.37 -20.17
C TRP A 420 -11.02 -4.52 -20.59
N ASN A 421 -12.16 -4.72 -19.93
CA ASN A 421 -13.35 -3.91 -20.13
C ASN A 421 -13.24 -2.50 -19.51
N MET A 422 -12.34 -2.29 -18.54
CA MET A 422 -12.20 -0.98 -17.89
C MET A 422 -11.79 0.09 -18.92
N GLY A 423 -12.57 1.19 -18.95
CA GLY A 423 -12.34 2.32 -19.83
C GLY A 423 -12.63 2.05 -21.31
N LEU A 424 -13.18 0.86 -21.68
CA LEU A 424 -13.61 0.60 -23.04
C LEU A 424 -14.99 1.21 -23.31
N LYS A 425 -15.10 1.88 -24.47
CA LYS A 425 -16.40 2.24 -25.00
C LYS A 425 -17.07 1.00 -25.64
N PRO A 426 -18.42 0.89 -25.60
CA PRO A 426 -19.15 -0.29 -26.11
C PRO A 426 -18.82 -0.68 -27.54
N GLU A 427 -18.51 0.27 -28.41
CA GLU A 427 -18.11 0.01 -29.81
C GLU A 427 -16.83 -0.78 -29.96
N PHE A 428 -15.97 -0.81 -28.92
CA PHE A 428 -14.73 -1.57 -28.92
C PHE A 428 -14.86 -2.96 -28.28
N HIS A 429 -15.97 -3.28 -27.64
CA HIS A 429 -16.14 -4.55 -26.91
C HIS A 429 -15.87 -5.74 -27.82
N ARG A 430 -16.46 -5.78 -29.01
CA ARG A 430 -16.26 -6.87 -29.97
C ARG A 430 -14.78 -7.05 -30.33
N LYS A 431 -14.09 -5.99 -30.70
CA LYS A 431 -12.66 -6.01 -31.07
C LYS A 431 -11.78 -6.62 -29.99
N TYR A 432 -11.98 -6.18 -28.75
CA TYR A 432 -11.17 -6.65 -27.63
C TYR A 432 -11.57 -8.05 -27.16
N ALA A 433 -12.83 -8.43 -27.27
CA ALA A 433 -13.30 -9.78 -27.01
C ALA A 433 -12.71 -10.80 -28.01
N GLU A 434 -12.70 -10.46 -29.31
CA GLU A 434 -12.07 -11.28 -30.37
C GLU A 434 -10.56 -11.46 -30.12
N ARG A 435 -9.87 -10.37 -29.73
CA ARG A 435 -8.44 -10.42 -29.36
C ARG A 435 -8.22 -11.32 -28.15
N TYR A 436 -9.03 -11.18 -27.12
CA TYR A 436 -8.92 -12.00 -25.91
C TYR A 436 -9.14 -13.49 -26.20
N ALA A 437 -10.18 -13.83 -26.97
CA ALA A 437 -10.44 -15.20 -27.40
C ALA A 437 -9.29 -15.79 -28.24
N LYS A 438 -8.64 -14.98 -29.08
CA LYS A 438 -7.44 -15.39 -29.80
C LYS A 438 -6.29 -15.75 -28.85
N LEU A 439 -6.03 -14.92 -27.82
CA LEU A 439 -4.99 -15.19 -26.83
C LEU A 439 -5.29 -16.47 -26.05
N LEU A 440 -6.55 -16.69 -25.64
CA LEU A 440 -6.96 -17.93 -24.98
C LEU A 440 -6.70 -19.17 -25.84
N ARG A 441 -7.07 -19.16 -27.11
CA ARG A 441 -6.80 -20.25 -28.04
C ARG A 441 -5.30 -20.55 -28.14
N GLN A 442 -4.48 -19.52 -28.26
CA GLN A 442 -3.03 -19.65 -28.32
C GLN A 442 -2.47 -20.20 -27.00
N PHE A 443 -2.96 -19.74 -25.87
CA PHE A 443 -2.53 -20.23 -24.55
C PHE A 443 -2.90 -21.70 -24.34
N ARG A 444 -4.12 -22.10 -24.69
CA ARG A 444 -4.54 -23.53 -24.64
C ARG A 444 -3.72 -24.41 -25.58
N GLN A 445 -3.35 -23.91 -26.73
CA GLN A 445 -2.47 -24.66 -27.63
C GLN A 445 -1.10 -24.88 -26.97
N LEU A 446 -0.51 -23.88 -26.34
CA LEU A 446 0.73 -24.00 -25.60
C LEU A 446 0.60 -24.96 -24.40
N CYS A 447 -0.52 -24.94 -23.67
CA CYS A 447 -0.79 -25.91 -22.61
C CYS A 447 -0.76 -27.35 -23.15
N LYS A 448 -1.42 -27.63 -24.28
CA LYS A 448 -1.41 -28.94 -24.91
C LYS A 448 0.00 -29.38 -25.35
N GLU A 449 0.76 -28.48 -25.98
CA GLU A 449 2.15 -28.72 -26.42
C GLU A 449 3.08 -29.06 -25.23
N ARG A 450 2.77 -28.61 -24.04
CA ARG A 450 3.57 -28.82 -22.82
C ARG A 450 2.96 -29.83 -21.84
N ASN A 451 1.87 -30.51 -22.23
CA ASN A 451 1.11 -31.42 -21.36
C ASN A 451 0.73 -30.78 -20.01
N SER A 452 0.25 -29.52 -20.04
CA SER A 452 -0.18 -28.78 -18.88
C SER A 452 -1.71 -28.79 -18.77
N ASP A 453 -2.22 -29.10 -17.59
CA ASP A 453 -3.64 -29.19 -17.23
C ASP A 453 -4.11 -27.93 -16.44
N ILE A 454 -3.32 -26.85 -16.43
CA ILE A 454 -3.66 -25.59 -15.79
C ILE A 454 -5.05 -25.13 -16.21
N ARG A 455 -5.92 -24.92 -15.23
CA ARG A 455 -7.28 -24.41 -15.43
C ARG A 455 -7.27 -22.89 -15.65
N ILE A 456 -8.15 -22.42 -16.51
CA ILE A 456 -8.28 -20.98 -16.82
C ILE A 456 -9.51 -20.43 -16.15
N ILE A 457 -9.30 -19.45 -15.28
CA ILE A 457 -10.33 -18.53 -14.82
C ILE A 457 -10.32 -17.34 -15.80
N GLY A 458 -11.47 -17.02 -16.39
CA GLY A 458 -11.64 -15.87 -17.26
C GLY A 458 -11.28 -14.58 -16.51
N MET A 459 -10.85 -13.56 -17.26
CA MET A 459 -10.35 -12.31 -16.68
C MET A 459 -11.26 -11.73 -15.59
N GLY A 460 -10.66 -11.06 -14.61
CA GLY A 460 -11.40 -10.20 -13.69
C GLY A 460 -12.12 -9.07 -14.45
N ILE A 461 -13.44 -9.12 -14.50
CA ILE A 461 -14.27 -8.10 -15.13
C ILE A 461 -14.47 -6.94 -14.15
N ALA A 462 -14.06 -5.73 -14.52
CA ALA A 462 -14.40 -4.54 -13.73
C ALA A 462 -15.91 -4.31 -13.71
N GLY A 463 -16.50 -4.38 -12.52
CA GLY A 463 -17.96 -4.38 -12.36
C GLY A 463 -18.60 -5.66 -12.88
N ASP A 464 -19.78 -5.57 -13.48
CA ASP A 464 -20.53 -6.69 -14.06
C ASP A 464 -20.57 -6.71 -15.60
N ASP A 465 -20.36 -5.59 -16.27
CA ASP A 465 -20.30 -5.35 -17.71
C ASP A 465 -20.97 -6.43 -18.60
N PRO A 466 -22.29 -6.59 -18.56
CA PRO A 466 -22.98 -7.64 -19.29
C PRO A 466 -22.74 -7.63 -20.80
N LYS A 467 -22.49 -6.45 -21.38
CA LYS A 467 -22.25 -6.29 -22.83
C LYS A 467 -20.91 -6.88 -23.22
N PHE A 468 -19.86 -6.64 -22.42
CA PHE A 468 -18.54 -7.17 -22.69
C PHE A 468 -18.50 -8.70 -22.47
N VAL A 469 -19.17 -9.20 -21.42
CA VAL A 469 -19.27 -10.66 -21.15
C VAL A 469 -19.95 -11.38 -22.32
N ARG A 470 -21.05 -10.85 -22.85
CA ARG A 470 -21.70 -11.43 -24.05
C ARG A 470 -20.79 -11.36 -25.29
N ALA A 471 -20.01 -10.30 -25.44
CA ALA A 471 -19.03 -10.19 -26.52
C ALA A 471 -17.92 -11.23 -26.40
N LEU A 472 -17.43 -11.55 -25.18
CA LEU A 472 -16.47 -12.64 -24.92
C LEU A 472 -17.03 -14.00 -25.36
N ALA A 473 -18.28 -14.29 -24.99
CA ALA A 473 -18.94 -15.53 -25.37
C ALA A 473 -19.13 -15.64 -26.90
N ALA A 474 -19.59 -14.56 -27.53
CA ALA A 474 -19.76 -14.50 -28.99
C ALA A 474 -18.43 -14.65 -29.77
N ALA A 475 -17.31 -14.24 -29.15
CA ALA A 475 -15.97 -14.44 -29.70
C ALA A 475 -15.40 -15.86 -29.50
N GLY A 476 -16.13 -16.74 -28.79
CA GLY A 476 -15.72 -18.11 -28.49
C GLY A 476 -14.71 -18.19 -27.32
N ALA A 477 -14.71 -17.22 -26.39
CA ALA A 477 -13.87 -17.27 -25.21
C ALA A 477 -14.46 -18.20 -24.12
N TRP A 478 -15.78 -18.34 -24.11
CA TRP A 478 -16.52 -18.97 -23.01
C TRP A 478 -16.16 -20.45 -22.76
N GLU A 479 -15.86 -21.19 -23.83
CA GLU A 479 -15.47 -22.60 -23.76
C GLU A 479 -14.15 -22.85 -23.04
N TYR A 480 -13.28 -21.82 -22.97
CA TYR A 480 -11.95 -21.94 -22.35
C TYR A 480 -11.95 -21.65 -20.85
N PHE A 481 -13.06 -21.24 -20.26
CA PHE A 481 -13.18 -20.92 -18.84
C PHE A 481 -13.52 -22.16 -18.01
N ASP A 482 -12.62 -23.12 -17.99
CA ASP A 482 -12.79 -24.38 -17.24
C ASP A 482 -12.56 -24.21 -15.72
N GLY A 483 -11.84 -23.18 -15.29
CA GLY A 483 -11.72 -22.76 -13.90
C GLY A 483 -12.82 -21.80 -13.45
N GLY A 484 -13.65 -21.27 -14.37
CA GLY A 484 -14.68 -20.27 -14.05
C GLY A 484 -14.37 -18.90 -14.65
N ILE A 485 -14.99 -17.85 -14.11
CA ILE A 485 -14.78 -16.47 -14.52
C ILE A 485 -14.67 -15.56 -13.30
N ALA A 486 -13.78 -14.57 -13.39
CA ALA A 486 -13.58 -13.61 -12.31
C ALA A 486 -14.34 -12.29 -12.56
N MET A 487 -14.70 -11.62 -11.47
CA MET A 487 -15.23 -10.25 -11.51
C MET A 487 -14.78 -9.46 -10.28
N HIS A 488 -14.75 -8.13 -10.43
CA HIS A 488 -14.44 -7.16 -9.38
C HIS A 488 -15.67 -6.29 -9.10
N PRO A 489 -16.58 -6.70 -8.22
CA PRO A 489 -17.79 -5.94 -7.93
C PRO A 489 -17.43 -4.68 -7.16
N GLY A 490 -17.43 -3.54 -7.84
CA GLY A 490 -17.24 -2.24 -7.20
C GLY A 490 -18.41 -1.93 -6.26
N ARG A 491 -18.14 -1.27 -5.15
CA ARG A 491 -19.17 -0.94 -4.16
C ARG A 491 -19.48 0.56 -4.11
N GLY A 492 -18.50 1.42 -4.26
CA GLY A 492 -18.68 2.86 -4.08
C GLY A 492 -19.13 3.22 -2.66
N ASN A 493 -20.00 4.24 -2.55
CA ASN A 493 -20.56 4.73 -1.28
C ASN A 493 -21.81 3.98 -0.82
N PHE A 494 -21.88 2.69 -1.06
CA PHE A 494 -23.02 1.87 -0.68
C PHE A 494 -22.59 0.76 0.27
N THR A 495 -23.49 0.34 1.16
CA THR A 495 -23.31 -0.90 1.91
C THR A 495 -23.32 -2.10 0.95
N PRO A 496 -22.67 -3.22 1.28
CA PRO A 496 -22.57 -4.38 0.39
C PRO A 496 -23.92 -4.96 -0.08
N ASP A 497 -24.98 -4.79 0.70
CA ASP A 497 -26.33 -5.26 0.41
C ASP A 497 -27.15 -4.32 -0.52
N TYR A 498 -26.59 -3.22 -1.00
CA TYR A 498 -27.24 -2.34 -1.96
C TYR A 498 -27.22 -2.93 -3.37
N GLU A 499 -28.36 -2.81 -4.10
CA GLU A 499 -28.53 -3.47 -5.39
C GLU A 499 -28.82 -2.56 -6.59
N LYS A 500 -29.24 -1.31 -6.32
CA LYS A 500 -29.86 -0.47 -7.37
C LYS A 500 -28.88 0.23 -8.33
N ASN A 501 -27.57 0.16 -8.08
CA ASN A 501 -26.56 0.84 -8.89
C ASN A 501 -25.66 -0.19 -9.60
N GLN A 502 -25.13 0.18 -10.77
CA GLN A 502 -24.15 -0.66 -11.50
C GLN A 502 -22.88 -0.95 -10.69
N TRP A 503 -22.54 -0.07 -9.74
CA TRP A 503 -21.38 -0.23 -8.83
C TRP A 503 -21.81 -0.72 -7.43
N SER A 504 -22.86 -1.46 -7.34
CA SER A 504 -23.31 -2.10 -6.11
C SER A 504 -22.74 -3.52 -6.00
N TYR A 505 -22.25 -3.91 -4.83
CA TYR A 505 -21.63 -5.23 -4.63
C TYR A 505 -22.61 -6.37 -4.94
N LEU A 506 -23.69 -6.49 -4.17
CA LEU A 506 -24.67 -7.55 -4.33
C LEU A 506 -25.40 -7.47 -5.68
N GLY A 507 -25.76 -6.25 -6.11
CA GLY A 507 -26.43 -6.05 -7.37
C GLY A 507 -25.58 -6.44 -8.57
N SER A 508 -24.28 -6.16 -8.57
CA SER A 508 -23.36 -6.57 -9.64
C SER A 508 -23.26 -8.10 -9.73
N ILE A 509 -23.12 -8.79 -8.60
CA ILE A 509 -23.06 -10.26 -8.58
C ILE A 509 -24.34 -10.85 -9.17
N ARG A 510 -25.51 -10.38 -8.75
CA ARG A 510 -26.81 -10.87 -9.25
C ARG A 510 -27.01 -10.62 -10.73
N ARG A 511 -26.66 -9.43 -11.23
CA ARG A 511 -26.71 -9.13 -12.67
C ARG A 511 -25.73 -9.99 -13.48
N PHE A 512 -24.55 -10.24 -12.94
CA PHE A 512 -23.56 -11.09 -13.57
C PHE A 512 -24.05 -12.54 -13.64
N LYS A 513 -24.62 -13.10 -12.56
CA LYS A 513 -25.24 -14.42 -12.52
C LYS A 513 -26.35 -14.56 -13.57
N LYS A 514 -27.18 -13.51 -13.74
CA LYS A 514 -28.22 -13.52 -14.77
C LYS A 514 -27.64 -13.70 -16.18
N VAL A 515 -26.56 -12.98 -16.52
CA VAL A 515 -25.85 -13.13 -17.80
C VAL A 515 -25.28 -14.53 -17.96
N MET A 516 -24.73 -15.09 -16.89
CA MET A 516 -24.17 -16.44 -16.91
C MET A 516 -25.25 -17.52 -17.15
N GLY A 517 -26.44 -17.36 -16.59
CA GLY A 517 -27.58 -18.22 -16.88
C GLY A 517 -27.97 -18.22 -18.37
N GLU A 518 -27.72 -17.12 -19.10
CA GLU A 518 -27.96 -17.02 -20.55
C GLU A 518 -26.86 -17.72 -21.38
N LEU A 519 -25.61 -17.73 -20.90
CA LEU A 519 -24.41 -18.16 -21.63
C LEU A 519 -23.92 -19.56 -21.26
N GLY A 520 -24.45 -20.15 -20.21
CA GLY A 520 -24.00 -21.39 -19.57
C GLY A 520 -23.25 -21.10 -18.29
N GLU A 521 -23.65 -21.78 -17.22
CA GLU A 521 -23.12 -21.53 -15.87
C GLU A 521 -21.64 -21.82 -15.76
N LYS A 522 -20.93 -20.94 -15.05
CA LYS A 522 -19.53 -21.02 -14.68
C LYS A 522 -19.37 -20.66 -13.22
N SER A 523 -18.34 -21.17 -12.57
CA SER A 523 -17.95 -20.71 -11.24
C SER A 523 -17.58 -19.23 -11.27
N ILE A 524 -18.09 -18.46 -10.31
CA ILE A 524 -17.77 -17.02 -10.19
C ILE A 524 -16.72 -16.85 -9.11
N HIS A 525 -15.62 -16.17 -9.44
CA HIS A 525 -14.58 -15.75 -8.52
C HIS A 525 -14.64 -14.25 -8.34
N LEU A 526 -14.79 -13.78 -7.11
CA LEU A 526 -14.63 -12.37 -6.78
C LEU A 526 -13.15 -12.14 -6.50
N SER A 527 -12.35 -11.92 -7.56
CA SER A 527 -10.91 -11.85 -7.43
C SER A 527 -10.39 -10.52 -6.89
N GLU A 528 -11.27 -9.52 -6.74
CA GLU A 528 -11.03 -8.31 -5.95
C GLU A 528 -12.33 -7.85 -5.30
N VAL A 529 -12.34 -7.76 -3.98
CA VAL A 529 -13.41 -7.11 -3.21
C VAL A 529 -12.81 -6.08 -2.26
N TYR A 530 -13.54 -5.01 -1.98
CA TYR A 530 -12.98 -3.83 -1.34
C TYR A 530 -13.78 -3.40 -0.12
N ALA A 531 -13.06 -2.92 0.92
CA ALA A 531 -13.61 -2.17 2.04
C ALA A 531 -12.62 -1.04 2.38
N ALA A 532 -12.61 0.01 1.55
CA ALA A 532 -11.66 1.09 1.65
C ALA A 532 -11.98 2.02 2.83
N THR A 533 -10.94 2.41 3.55
CA THR A 533 -11.01 3.37 4.66
C THR A 533 -10.72 4.80 4.23
N HIS A 534 -10.88 5.08 2.93
CA HIS A 534 -10.54 6.38 2.36
C HIS A 534 -11.79 7.20 2.07
N ALA A 535 -11.69 8.48 2.33
CA ALA A 535 -12.73 9.44 2.01
C ALA A 535 -12.41 10.15 0.68
N ASN A 536 -12.99 9.64 -0.36
CA ASN A 536 -13.10 10.34 -1.64
C ASN A 536 -14.56 10.26 -2.12
N ASP A 537 -14.85 10.64 -3.34
CA ASP A 537 -16.22 10.62 -3.87
C ASP A 537 -16.81 9.21 -4.01
N TRP A 538 -15.97 8.16 -3.96
CA TRP A 538 -16.36 6.76 -4.14
C TRP A 538 -16.30 5.93 -2.86
N TRP A 539 -15.34 6.22 -1.94
CA TRP A 539 -15.04 5.42 -0.77
C TRP A 539 -15.03 6.32 0.47
N LYS A 540 -15.95 6.12 1.39
CA LYS A 540 -16.14 7.00 2.56
C LYS A 540 -16.28 6.22 3.87
N ASP A 541 -15.71 5.03 3.94
CA ASP A 541 -15.77 4.24 5.18
C ASP A 541 -14.80 4.78 6.22
N SER A 542 -15.22 4.83 7.50
CA SER A 542 -14.27 4.81 8.61
C SER A 542 -13.62 3.43 8.70
N GLU A 543 -12.58 3.29 9.51
CA GLU A 543 -12.00 1.97 9.72
C GLU A 543 -12.97 1.00 10.39
N ARG A 544 -13.80 1.48 11.33
CA ARG A 544 -14.87 0.71 11.95
C ARG A 544 -15.89 0.26 10.90
N GLN A 545 -16.37 1.15 10.06
CA GLN A 545 -17.33 0.82 9.02
C GLN A 545 -16.76 -0.11 7.95
N ALA A 546 -15.47 0.04 7.60
CA ALA A 546 -14.80 -0.90 6.71
C ALA A 546 -14.78 -2.32 7.29
N ALA A 547 -14.57 -2.47 8.60
CA ALA A 547 -14.66 -3.76 9.29
C ALA A 547 -16.08 -4.37 9.19
N GLU A 548 -17.11 -3.58 9.42
CA GLU A 548 -18.52 -4.00 9.26
C GLU A 548 -18.84 -4.41 7.83
N ASN A 549 -18.34 -3.66 6.84
CA ASN A 549 -18.50 -3.98 5.42
C ASN A 549 -17.76 -5.25 5.00
N VAL A 550 -16.62 -5.60 5.62
CA VAL A 550 -15.94 -6.89 5.40
C VAL A 550 -16.87 -8.04 5.76
N VAL A 551 -17.50 -8.01 6.94
CA VAL A 551 -18.42 -9.07 7.38
C VAL A 551 -19.55 -9.26 6.38
N LEU A 552 -20.20 -8.16 5.96
CA LEU A 552 -21.31 -8.23 4.98
C LEU A 552 -20.86 -8.67 3.60
N THR A 553 -19.69 -8.22 3.13
CA THR A 553 -19.12 -8.62 1.84
C THR A 553 -18.98 -10.13 1.75
N TYR A 554 -18.38 -10.75 2.77
CA TYR A 554 -18.21 -12.20 2.79
C TYR A 554 -19.54 -12.94 2.99
N ALA A 555 -20.38 -12.49 3.92
CA ALA A 555 -21.69 -13.13 4.14
C ALA A 555 -22.55 -13.12 2.87
N LEU A 556 -22.66 -12.01 2.18
CA LEU A 556 -23.46 -11.88 0.95
C LEU A 556 -22.84 -12.64 -0.24
N GLY A 557 -21.50 -12.56 -0.42
CA GLY A 557 -20.83 -13.32 -1.47
C GLY A 557 -21.00 -14.82 -1.29
N LEU A 558 -20.85 -15.32 -0.07
CA LEU A 558 -21.11 -16.74 0.24
C LEU A 558 -22.57 -17.12 0.00
N ALA A 559 -23.52 -16.24 0.34
CA ALA A 559 -24.94 -16.45 0.08
C ALA A 559 -25.25 -16.53 -1.43
N GLU A 560 -24.56 -15.79 -2.24
CA GLU A 560 -24.69 -15.84 -3.70
C GLU A 560 -23.95 -17.04 -4.33
N GLY A 561 -23.26 -17.86 -3.57
CA GLY A 561 -22.65 -19.11 -4.02
C GLY A 561 -21.39 -18.92 -4.87
N VAL A 562 -20.66 -17.82 -4.69
CA VAL A 562 -19.39 -17.59 -5.41
C VAL A 562 -18.32 -18.60 -5.01
N ALA A 563 -17.42 -18.93 -5.92
CA ALA A 563 -16.38 -19.93 -5.72
C ALA A 563 -15.23 -19.44 -4.84
N SER A 564 -14.84 -18.16 -4.94
CA SER A 564 -13.86 -17.54 -4.06
C SER A 564 -14.14 -16.05 -3.89
N ILE A 565 -13.68 -15.51 -2.77
CA ILE A 565 -13.76 -14.07 -2.44
C ILE A 565 -12.38 -13.63 -2.00
N GLN A 566 -11.73 -12.79 -2.78
CA GLN A 566 -10.37 -12.34 -2.54
C GLN A 566 -10.37 -10.86 -2.17
N PHE A 567 -9.96 -10.57 -0.94
CA PHE A 567 -9.92 -9.21 -0.45
C PHE A 567 -8.76 -8.43 -1.08
N TYR A 568 -9.03 -7.27 -1.59
CA TYR A 568 -8.04 -6.32 -2.10
C TYR A 568 -7.91 -5.18 -1.10
N GLN A 569 -6.85 -5.09 -0.30
CA GLN A 569 -5.59 -5.83 -0.28
C GLN A 569 -5.05 -6.03 1.15
N LEU A 570 -3.91 -6.70 1.33
CA LEU A 570 -3.37 -6.92 2.68
C LEU A 570 -2.84 -5.62 3.31
N HIS A 571 -2.08 -4.81 2.59
CA HIS A 571 -1.51 -3.54 3.08
C HIS A 571 -2.07 -2.35 2.31
N ASP A 572 -2.23 -1.23 2.97
CA ASP A 572 -2.33 0.06 2.28
C ASP A 572 -1.12 0.24 1.36
N ALA A 573 -1.35 0.76 0.15
CA ALA A 573 -0.30 0.85 -0.84
C ALA A 573 0.94 1.58 -0.33
N VAL A 574 2.08 0.94 -0.52
CA VAL A 574 3.38 1.44 -0.06
C VAL A 574 4.32 1.73 -1.21
N TRP A 575 3.98 1.27 -2.40
CA TRP A 575 4.85 1.27 -3.57
C TRP A 575 4.51 2.35 -4.60
N HIS A 576 3.30 2.91 -4.55
CA HIS A 576 2.86 3.91 -5.53
C HIS A 576 3.37 5.30 -5.24
N ASP A 577 3.64 5.60 -3.98
CA ASP A 577 4.01 6.94 -3.61
C ASP A 577 5.20 6.98 -2.66
N ILE A 578 6.26 7.51 -3.16
CA ILE A 578 7.49 7.71 -2.43
C ILE A 578 7.39 8.92 -1.50
N GLY A 579 6.43 9.80 -1.74
CA GLY A 579 6.21 11.02 -0.96
C GLY A 579 5.22 10.88 0.20
N GLY A 580 4.79 9.66 0.56
CA GLY A 580 3.80 9.46 1.63
C GLY A 580 2.38 9.23 1.12
N VAL A 581 1.36 9.46 1.93
CA VAL A 581 -0.04 9.17 1.59
C VAL A 581 -0.58 10.17 0.56
N ASN A 582 -1.19 9.65 -0.49
CA ASN A 582 -1.96 10.43 -1.43
C ASN A 582 -3.46 10.21 -1.18
N HIS A 583 -4.11 11.12 -0.46
CA HIS A 583 -5.53 11.00 -0.11
C HIS A 583 -6.49 10.97 -1.30
N LYS A 584 -6.04 11.29 -2.50
CA LYS A 584 -6.86 11.20 -3.71
C LYS A 584 -6.80 9.82 -4.36
N ASP A 585 -5.86 8.98 -3.95
CA ASP A 585 -5.67 7.64 -4.47
C ASP A 585 -6.15 6.61 -3.46
N SER A 586 -7.20 5.89 -3.81
CA SER A 586 -7.82 4.87 -2.95
C SER A 586 -6.90 3.69 -2.62
N GLU A 587 -5.84 3.47 -3.41
CA GLU A 587 -4.85 2.41 -3.17
C GLU A 587 -4.18 2.52 -1.78
N TYR A 588 -4.09 3.72 -1.24
CA TYR A 588 -3.57 3.97 0.11
C TYR A 588 -4.50 3.59 1.25
N SER A 589 -5.67 3.01 0.95
CA SER A 589 -6.73 2.85 1.93
C SER A 589 -7.46 1.52 1.87
N TYR A 590 -7.07 0.62 0.97
CA TYR A 590 -7.70 -0.70 0.81
C TYR A 590 -7.18 -1.75 1.81
N GLY A 591 -6.05 -1.53 2.46
CA GLY A 591 -5.37 -2.55 3.26
C GLY A 591 -6.14 -3.01 4.51
N LEU A 592 -5.93 -4.27 4.88
CA LEU A 592 -6.23 -4.79 6.23
C LEU A 592 -5.17 -4.33 7.24
N LEU A 593 -3.98 -3.98 6.73
CA LEU A 593 -2.88 -3.38 7.47
C LEU A 593 -2.66 -1.95 6.99
N ARG A 594 -2.26 -1.09 7.91
CA ARG A 594 -1.77 0.25 7.60
C ARG A 594 -0.41 0.19 6.90
N ARG A 595 0.05 1.30 6.41
CA ARG A 595 1.37 1.43 5.74
C ARG A 595 2.55 1.13 6.67
N ASP A 596 2.43 1.40 7.94
CA ASP A 596 3.42 1.05 8.98
C ASP A 596 3.39 -0.44 9.36
N GLY A 597 2.46 -1.21 8.79
CA GLY A 597 2.25 -2.62 9.08
C GLY A 597 1.29 -2.86 10.26
N ALA A 598 0.81 -1.83 10.94
CA ALA A 598 -0.15 -2.01 12.02
C ALA A 598 -1.52 -2.47 11.53
N VAL A 599 -2.18 -3.29 12.32
CA VAL A 599 -3.50 -3.85 11.97
C VAL A 599 -4.59 -2.78 11.94
N LYS A 600 -5.58 -2.96 11.04
CA LYS A 600 -6.84 -2.22 11.05
C LYS A 600 -7.97 -3.09 11.64
N PRO A 601 -9.09 -2.51 12.09
CA PRO A 601 -10.28 -3.26 12.50
C PRO A 601 -10.75 -4.27 11.45
N SER A 602 -10.59 -3.94 10.17
CA SER A 602 -10.95 -4.82 9.05
C SER A 602 -10.15 -6.14 9.01
N LEU A 603 -8.93 -6.19 9.58
CA LEU A 603 -8.19 -7.45 9.72
C LEU A 603 -8.86 -8.38 10.73
N LEU A 604 -9.27 -7.84 11.89
CA LEU A 604 -10.00 -8.63 12.90
C LEU A 604 -11.35 -9.08 12.36
N ALA A 605 -12.02 -8.23 11.57
CA ALA A 605 -13.30 -8.57 10.94
C ALA A 605 -13.14 -9.67 9.88
N TYR A 606 -12.06 -9.63 9.10
CA TYR A 606 -11.74 -10.71 8.16
C TYR A 606 -11.53 -12.03 8.90
N ALA A 607 -10.72 -12.02 9.97
CA ALA A 607 -10.53 -13.21 10.81
C ALA A 607 -11.84 -13.69 11.41
N ALA A 608 -12.65 -12.78 11.98
CA ALA A 608 -13.94 -13.13 12.58
C ALA A 608 -14.90 -13.80 11.58
N VAL A 609 -15.07 -13.21 10.40
CA VAL A 609 -15.98 -13.80 9.40
C VAL A 609 -15.44 -15.12 8.83
N ALA A 610 -14.12 -15.26 8.69
CA ALA A 610 -13.52 -16.52 8.29
C ALA A 610 -13.72 -17.62 9.35
N GLU A 611 -13.51 -17.31 10.64
CA GLU A 611 -13.74 -18.22 11.75
C GLU A 611 -15.19 -18.73 11.83
N GLN A 612 -16.16 -17.91 11.47
CA GLN A 612 -17.58 -18.25 11.56
C GLN A 612 -18.15 -18.85 10.28
N LEU A 613 -17.67 -18.41 9.11
CA LEU A 613 -18.31 -18.73 7.83
C LEU A 613 -17.46 -19.60 6.89
N ASP A 614 -16.19 -19.91 7.21
CA ASP A 614 -15.42 -20.82 6.35
C ASP A 614 -16.04 -22.22 6.36
N GLY A 615 -16.40 -22.71 5.17
CA GLY A 615 -17.14 -23.95 4.97
C GLY A 615 -18.61 -23.90 5.38
N ALA A 616 -19.16 -22.73 5.73
CA ALA A 616 -20.59 -22.57 5.95
C ALA A 616 -21.38 -22.74 4.64
N LYS A 617 -22.59 -23.28 4.77
CA LYS A 617 -23.54 -23.44 3.65
C LYS A 617 -24.64 -22.41 3.77
N PHE A 618 -24.85 -21.65 2.72
CA PHE A 618 -25.99 -20.72 2.67
C PHE A 618 -27.30 -21.49 2.81
N ARG A 619 -28.17 -21.01 3.70
CA ARG A 619 -29.49 -21.58 3.94
C ARG A 619 -30.59 -20.76 3.30
N LYS A 620 -30.70 -19.48 3.66
CA LYS A 620 -31.65 -18.53 3.09
C LYS A 620 -31.36 -17.09 3.47
N TYR A 621 -31.91 -16.16 2.72
CA TYR A 621 -32.11 -14.77 3.18
C TYR A 621 -33.23 -14.76 4.24
N LEU A 622 -33.01 -14.06 5.35
CA LEU A 622 -33.95 -14.00 6.45
C LEU A 622 -34.96 -12.88 6.22
N THR A 623 -36.23 -13.17 6.49
CA THR A 623 -37.32 -12.21 6.42
C THR A 623 -37.86 -11.98 7.83
N PHE A 624 -37.96 -10.73 8.24
CA PHE A 624 -38.49 -10.32 9.52
C PHE A 624 -39.76 -9.51 9.34
N ASN A 625 -40.62 -9.44 10.36
CA ASN A 625 -41.81 -8.58 10.35
C ASN A 625 -41.43 -7.11 10.15
N ASP A 626 -40.29 -6.72 10.70
CA ASP A 626 -39.71 -5.40 10.51
C ASP A 626 -38.88 -5.39 9.22
N LEU A 627 -39.29 -4.60 8.23
CA LEU A 627 -38.65 -4.51 6.92
C LEU A 627 -37.25 -3.87 6.94
N HIS A 628 -36.91 -3.16 8.00
CA HIS A 628 -35.56 -2.61 8.18
C HIS A 628 -34.56 -3.64 8.65
N VAL A 629 -35.03 -4.67 9.38
CA VAL A 629 -34.16 -5.76 9.81
C VAL A 629 -33.88 -6.68 8.63
N LYS A 630 -32.61 -6.92 8.38
CA LYS A 630 -32.10 -7.78 7.32
C LYS A 630 -31.29 -8.91 7.92
N GLY A 631 -31.20 -10.00 7.21
CA GLY A 631 -30.33 -11.09 7.64
C GLY A 631 -30.07 -12.13 6.59
N VAL A 632 -29.03 -12.92 6.84
CA VAL A 632 -28.58 -14.03 6.02
C VAL A 632 -28.32 -15.22 6.93
N GLY A 633 -28.96 -16.35 6.64
CA GLY A 633 -28.83 -17.59 7.44
C GLY A 633 -27.89 -18.60 6.79
N PHE A 634 -27.07 -19.22 7.62
CA PHE A 634 -26.11 -20.25 7.23
C PHE A 634 -26.20 -21.48 8.14
N ASP A 635 -25.91 -22.63 7.57
CA ASP A 635 -25.56 -23.84 8.31
C ASP A 635 -24.06 -23.94 8.46
N THR A 636 -23.57 -23.89 9.70
CA THR A 636 -22.13 -23.99 10.02
C THR A 636 -21.86 -25.30 10.81
N PRO A 637 -20.58 -25.72 10.92
CA PRO A 637 -20.23 -26.84 11.78
C PRO A 637 -20.63 -26.66 13.26
N ARG A 638 -20.79 -25.42 13.72
CA ARG A 638 -21.23 -25.08 15.09
C ARG A 638 -22.74 -24.97 15.24
N GLY A 639 -23.49 -25.10 14.15
CA GLY A 639 -24.93 -24.94 14.11
C GLY A 639 -25.39 -23.77 13.23
N PRO A 640 -26.72 -23.51 13.23
CA PRO A 640 -27.29 -22.42 12.46
C PRO A 640 -26.74 -21.03 12.91
N LEU A 641 -26.28 -20.23 11.97
CA LEU A 641 -25.76 -18.88 12.18
C LEU A 641 -26.57 -17.87 11.37
N ALA A 642 -27.05 -16.83 12.00
CA ALA A 642 -27.67 -15.70 11.33
C ALA A 642 -26.71 -14.49 11.34
N VAL A 643 -26.49 -13.86 10.20
CA VAL A 643 -25.89 -12.53 10.11
C VAL A 643 -27.03 -11.52 10.03
N VAL A 644 -27.22 -10.69 11.05
CA VAL A 644 -28.37 -9.78 11.19
C VAL A 644 -27.92 -8.33 11.36
N TYR A 645 -28.65 -7.39 10.79
CA TYR A 645 -28.35 -5.96 10.82
C TYR A 645 -29.61 -5.13 10.53
N ASP A 646 -29.56 -3.84 10.84
CA ASP A 646 -30.65 -2.90 10.64
C ASP A 646 -30.33 -1.89 9.51
N ARG A 647 -31.33 -1.53 8.72
CA ARG A 647 -31.21 -0.54 7.63
C ARG A 647 -32.14 0.66 7.81
N THR A 648 -32.50 0.99 9.03
CA THR A 648 -33.25 2.21 9.34
C THR A 648 -32.51 3.45 8.84
N ASP A 649 -31.19 3.49 8.99
CA ASP A 649 -30.35 4.59 8.49
C ASP A 649 -30.08 4.52 6.98
N GLY A 650 -30.61 3.50 6.29
CA GLY A 650 -30.43 3.32 4.85
C GLY A 650 -29.17 2.53 4.47
N MET A 651 -28.85 2.55 3.17
CA MET A 651 -27.75 1.79 2.55
C MET A 651 -26.75 2.68 1.84
N VAL A 652 -27.00 3.98 1.78
CA VAL A 652 -26.18 4.94 1.03
C VAL A 652 -25.43 5.82 2.02
N GLN A 653 -24.11 5.78 1.93
CA GLN A 653 -23.27 6.64 2.71
C GLN A 653 -23.34 8.07 2.17
N SER A 654 -23.40 9.08 3.03
CA SER A 654 -23.58 10.46 2.62
C SER A 654 -22.44 10.96 1.73
N LYS A 655 -22.77 11.46 0.55
CA LYS A 655 -21.82 12.15 -0.32
C LYS A 655 -21.49 13.57 0.14
N LYS A 656 -22.26 14.12 1.10
CA LYS A 656 -22.19 15.53 1.48
C LYS A 656 -21.35 15.81 2.72
N ALA A 657 -20.77 14.81 3.33
CA ALA A 657 -19.96 15.05 4.52
C ALA A 657 -18.50 15.35 4.10
N PRO A 658 -18.06 16.60 4.11
CA PRO A 658 -16.65 16.94 3.99
C PRO A 658 -15.83 16.30 5.13
N ASP A 659 -16.50 15.84 6.17
CA ASP A 659 -15.95 15.37 7.44
C ASP A 659 -15.49 13.91 7.42
N PHE A 660 -15.74 13.14 6.35
CA PHE A 660 -15.34 11.74 6.27
C PHE A 660 -13.85 11.52 6.04
N ILE A 661 -13.14 12.52 5.50
CA ILE A 661 -11.71 12.40 5.17
C ILE A 661 -10.89 12.13 6.44
N HIS A 662 -11.41 12.49 7.61
CA HIS A 662 -10.68 12.48 8.85
C HIS A 662 -11.48 11.91 10.01
N LEU A 663 -12.35 10.93 9.75
CA LEU A 663 -13.05 10.27 10.82
C LEU A 663 -12.09 9.50 11.71
N GLU A 664 -12.30 9.63 13.00
CA GLU A 664 -11.60 8.79 13.95
C GLU A 664 -11.93 7.31 13.70
N PRO A 665 -10.94 6.41 13.78
CA PRO A 665 -11.10 5.02 13.36
C PRO A 665 -12.16 4.23 14.16
N TRP A 666 -12.48 4.68 15.37
CA TRP A 666 -13.47 4.07 16.27
C TRP A 666 -14.88 4.62 16.10
N VAL A 667 -15.12 5.62 15.24
CA VAL A 667 -16.42 6.27 15.11
C VAL A 667 -17.45 5.31 14.56
N ASP A 668 -18.53 5.14 15.31
CA ASP A 668 -19.74 4.51 14.82
C ASP A 668 -20.57 5.50 14.01
N HIS A 669 -20.85 5.17 12.77
CA HIS A 669 -21.63 6.02 11.88
C HIS A 669 -23.13 5.87 12.02
N TRP A 670 -23.56 4.74 12.57
CA TRP A 670 -24.96 4.43 12.64
C TRP A 670 -25.59 5.29 13.71
N LYS A 671 -26.63 6.00 13.32
CA LYS A 671 -27.38 6.89 14.22
C LYS A 671 -28.44 6.13 15.00
N THR A 672 -28.92 5.04 14.40
CA THR A 672 -29.99 4.19 14.94
C THR A 672 -29.40 2.95 15.56
N HIS A 673 -29.63 2.84 16.89
CA HIS A 673 -29.40 1.64 17.67
C HIS A 673 -30.72 1.30 18.33
N ARG A 674 -31.35 0.20 17.94
CA ARG A 674 -32.66 -0.12 18.48
C ARG A 674 -32.77 -1.57 18.91
N GLU A 675 -33.55 -1.79 19.95
CA GLU A 675 -33.86 -3.13 20.42
C GLU A 675 -34.82 -3.83 19.45
N VAL A 676 -34.44 -5.03 19.02
CA VAL A 676 -35.24 -5.90 18.17
C VAL A 676 -35.36 -7.26 18.81
N THR A 677 -36.59 -7.73 19.01
CA THR A 677 -36.86 -9.03 19.58
C THR A 677 -37.00 -10.07 18.46
N LEU A 678 -36.14 -11.09 18.50
CA LEU A 678 -36.04 -12.16 17.50
C LEU A 678 -36.34 -13.52 18.15
N PRO A 679 -36.94 -14.50 17.39
CA PRO A 679 -37.13 -15.85 17.88
C PRO A 679 -35.77 -16.55 18.16
N ALA A 680 -35.69 -17.31 19.25
CA ALA A 680 -34.51 -18.07 19.65
C ALA A 680 -34.88 -19.56 19.81
N ILE A 681 -33.91 -20.44 19.50
CA ILE A 681 -34.05 -21.89 19.70
C ILE A 681 -33.33 -22.40 20.95
N SER A 682 -32.60 -21.55 21.64
CA SER A 682 -31.85 -21.83 22.85
C SER A 682 -32.12 -20.77 23.92
N ASP A 683 -31.97 -21.15 25.20
CA ASP A 683 -32.11 -20.23 26.34
C ASP A 683 -31.03 -19.14 26.39
N GLU A 684 -29.97 -19.36 25.64
CA GLU A 684 -28.87 -18.43 25.50
C GLU A 684 -28.38 -18.38 24.06
N VAL A 685 -28.22 -17.18 23.51
CA VAL A 685 -27.69 -16.95 22.16
C VAL A 685 -26.30 -16.34 22.22
N THR A 686 -25.42 -16.78 21.32
CA THR A 686 -24.08 -16.19 21.18
C THR A 686 -24.13 -15.11 20.13
N VAL A 687 -23.83 -13.88 20.53
CA VAL A 687 -23.75 -12.70 19.66
C VAL A 687 -22.29 -12.34 19.44
N ILE A 688 -21.88 -12.29 18.17
CA ILE A 688 -20.51 -11.99 17.76
C ILE A 688 -20.55 -10.70 16.94
N ASP A 689 -19.77 -9.70 17.36
CA ASP A 689 -19.69 -8.44 16.64
C ASP A 689 -18.76 -8.49 15.42
N SER A 690 -18.63 -7.35 14.73
CA SER A 690 -17.87 -7.28 13.47
C SER A 690 -16.38 -7.60 13.62
N ILE A 691 -15.77 -7.37 14.78
CA ILE A 691 -14.36 -7.73 15.03
C ILE A 691 -14.19 -9.08 15.74
N GLY A 692 -15.30 -9.79 15.99
CA GLY A 692 -15.29 -11.16 16.52
C GLY A 692 -15.35 -11.27 18.05
N ARG A 693 -15.75 -10.21 18.76
CA ARG A 693 -16.00 -10.30 20.22
C ARG A 693 -17.32 -11.02 20.44
N ALA A 694 -17.31 -12.05 21.26
CA ALA A 694 -18.49 -12.84 21.57
C ALA A 694 -19.13 -12.41 22.91
N THR A 695 -20.45 -12.35 22.92
CA THR A 695 -21.25 -12.08 24.12
C THR A 695 -22.41 -13.06 24.18
N GLN A 696 -22.71 -13.55 25.37
CA GLN A 696 -23.88 -14.40 25.62
C GLN A 696 -25.07 -13.53 26.03
N VAL A 697 -26.21 -13.75 25.39
CA VAL A 697 -27.46 -13.03 25.67
C VAL A 697 -28.56 -14.04 25.97
N LYS A 698 -29.21 -13.89 27.13
CA LYS A 698 -30.29 -14.80 27.54
C LYS A 698 -31.54 -14.58 26.68
N ALA A 699 -32.15 -15.66 26.27
CA ALA A 699 -33.48 -15.69 25.69
C ALA A 699 -34.55 -15.87 26.78
N VAL A 700 -35.68 -15.21 26.62
CA VAL A 700 -36.84 -15.29 27.50
C VAL A 700 -38.03 -15.68 26.65
N ASP A 701 -38.77 -16.73 27.06
CA ASP A 701 -39.94 -17.25 26.35
C ASP A 701 -39.69 -17.53 24.85
N GLY A 702 -38.53 -18.15 24.54
CA GLY A 702 -38.13 -18.46 23.17
C GLY A 702 -37.80 -17.25 22.31
N LYS A 703 -37.46 -16.12 22.91
CA LYS A 703 -37.11 -14.86 22.22
C LYS A 703 -35.88 -14.22 22.84
N VAL A 704 -35.08 -13.58 22.01
CA VAL A 704 -33.94 -12.77 22.44
C VAL A 704 -34.12 -11.33 21.96
N THR A 705 -33.80 -10.36 22.79
CA THR A 705 -33.77 -8.95 22.41
C THR A 705 -32.33 -8.53 22.19
N LEU A 706 -32.03 -8.07 20.97
CA LEU A 706 -30.71 -7.61 20.54
C LEU A 706 -30.77 -6.14 20.18
N THR A 707 -29.73 -5.41 20.51
CA THR A 707 -29.54 -4.03 19.99
C THR A 707 -28.94 -4.14 18.58
N LEU A 708 -29.73 -3.79 17.57
CA LEU A 708 -29.30 -3.78 16.17
C LEU A 708 -29.03 -2.36 15.68
N SER A 709 -28.02 -2.26 14.83
CA SER A 709 -27.69 -1.06 14.03
C SER A 709 -27.35 -1.48 12.59
N GLY A 710 -26.81 -0.57 11.81
CA GLY A 710 -26.29 -0.94 10.48
C GLY A 710 -25.09 -1.87 10.50
N ALA A 711 -24.39 -1.99 11.64
CA ALA A 711 -23.31 -2.94 11.85
C ALA A 711 -23.85 -4.37 11.94
N PRO A 712 -23.28 -5.33 11.20
CA PRO A 712 -23.73 -6.72 11.25
C PRO A 712 -23.31 -7.43 12.54
N LEU A 713 -24.23 -8.22 13.09
CA LEU A 713 -23.99 -9.16 14.16
C LEU A 713 -24.10 -10.60 13.60
N MET A 714 -23.18 -11.46 13.99
CA MET A 714 -23.21 -12.89 13.71
C MET A 714 -23.78 -13.62 14.94
N VAL A 715 -24.92 -14.29 14.81
CA VAL A 715 -25.70 -14.77 15.97
C VAL A 715 -26.02 -16.25 15.83
N TYR A 716 -25.55 -17.05 16.80
CA TYR A 716 -25.96 -18.44 16.98
C TYR A 716 -27.14 -18.52 17.93
N GLY A 717 -28.03 -19.50 17.70
CA GLY A 717 -29.18 -19.78 18.56
C GLY A 717 -30.46 -19.03 18.19
N LEU A 718 -30.48 -18.31 17.06
CA LEU A 718 -31.72 -17.76 16.51
C LEU A 718 -32.53 -18.84 15.78
N GLN A 719 -33.85 -18.70 15.82
CA GLN A 719 -34.78 -19.53 15.05
C GLN A 719 -35.00 -18.86 13.66
N PHE A 720 -34.66 -19.57 12.58
CA PHE A 720 -34.92 -19.12 11.21
C PHE A 720 -35.04 -20.27 10.21
#